data_677309d990395285fa671ff8d86843db
#
_entry.id   677309d990395285fa671ff8d86843db
#
_cell.length_a   1.000
_cell.length_b   1.000
_cell.length_c   1.000
_cell.angle_alpha   90.00
_cell.angle_beta   90.00
_cell.angle_gamma   90.00
#
_symmetry.space_group_name_H-M   'P 1'
#
loop_
_entity.id
_entity.type
_entity.pdbx_description
1 polymer ?
#
loop_
_entity_poly.entity_id
_entity_poly.type
_entity_poly.pdbx_seq_one_letter_code
_entity_poly.pdbx_strand_id
1 'polypeptide(L)'
;MSRKLISLVQPNFQQGPKEYNAHYLPYSVGVLWAYVNQFDSIKTNYQLEDLIWRRDNIEDTVAKLSRCDIVGFSTYVWNKNYNYTLARKVKELNPDCMIFFGGPEMPITKSDIFKKLPFIDVVIKSEGEIILRQLLDAISDNTSWFDIKGLLINKDSQAVDTGNGDRISNLEDLPSPYLTGVFDKIMSEVTDVEWNATVETNRGCPYACTFCDWGSLTYNKVKKFGLEKVFAELEWIGQNKCGFVTITDANFGMFVERDNAIADKLIAVQEQYGCPNSFSMSWAKDQKPEVFDIVFKLIKNPKFNQGLTVSVQSMDLDVLENIKRKNLAQHKIENIFALCDKNNVPVYTEIILGLPGETVSTWKEGFYKIFRAGNHTGTNILQAQMLENAEMNLLQEKLFKITSVPVYDYMSGSYNYNELEECVSVVTSTKDMSMEEMLDSQIFSWFMQTFHINGLTTYISRFLHKKAGVDYSEFYNKLWQYLIEDPWFVAEQDAVRMYYRNWMTVGKINHPNISNIEIHGWNIIHRTTLHMHKDRRYEYVFDLIERFVTNEFELDSNCLNQLLLFQKNYVINYNDISKFPYTVEFNYDFLGYILDDTALETSVKYNFEFHESKDISLDRFLENIYFGRKRNFGKTLITKESV
;
A
#
# COMPACT_ATOMS: atom_id res chain seq x y z
N MET A 1 -12.01 -45.80 7.69
CA MET A 1 -12.96 -44.70 7.44
C MET A 1 -12.42 -43.87 6.30
N SER A 2 -13.28 -43.29 5.46
CA SER A 2 -12.81 -42.31 4.45
C SER A 2 -12.26 -41.07 5.15
N ARG A 3 -11.20 -40.49 4.60
CA ARG A 3 -10.66 -39.21 5.11
C ARG A 3 -11.72 -38.13 4.99
N LYS A 4 -11.79 -37.24 5.99
CA LYS A 4 -12.62 -36.01 5.92
C LYS A 4 -12.05 -35.04 4.90
N LEU A 5 -12.91 -34.46 4.09
CA LEU A 5 -12.53 -33.45 3.11
C LEU A 5 -12.45 -32.08 3.76
N ILE A 6 -11.35 -31.38 3.57
CA ILE A 6 -11.13 -30.01 4.03
C ILE A 6 -10.78 -29.09 2.85
N SER A 7 -11.41 -27.92 2.79
CA SER A 7 -11.00 -26.84 1.88
C SER A 7 -10.63 -25.59 2.65
N LEU A 8 -9.63 -24.86 2.15
CA LEU A 8 -9.15 -23.61 2.74
C LEU A 8 -9.31 -22.46 1.77
N VAL A 9 -9.79 -21.33 2.26
CA VAL A 9 -10.29 -20.21 1.47
C VAL A 9 -9.54 -18.94 1.82
N GLN A 10 -8.77 -18.42 0.87
CA GLN A 10 -8.09 -17.12 0.95
C GLN A 10 -8.10 -16.44 -0.43
N PRO A 11 -9.27 -16.01 -0.91
CA PRO A 11 -9.37 -15.41 -2.24
C PRO A 11 -8.79 -14.00 -2.26
N ASN A 12 -8.24 -13.67 -3.42
CA ASN A 12 -7.68 -12.37 -3.68
C ASN A 12 -8.25 -11.80 -5.00
N PHE A 13 -8.08 -10.50 -5.22
CA PHE A 13 -8.34 -9.87 -6.51
C PHE A 13 -7.16 -10.11 -7.46
N GLN A 14 -7.43 -9.96 -8.76
CA GLN A 14 -6.37 -9.84 -9.74
C GLN A 14 -5.49 -8.62 -9.43
N GLN A 15 -4.20 -8.76 -9.57
CA GLN A 15 -3.23 -7.71 -9.34
C GLN A 15 -2.80 -7.07 -10.67
N GLY A 16 -2.60 -5.75 -10.64
CA GLY A 16 -2.13 -5.01 -11.82
C GLY A 16 -3.15 -4.91 -12.96
N PRO A 17 -2.71 -4.57 -14.17
CA PRO A 17 -3.56 -4.46 -15.36
C PRO A 17 -4.23 -5.78 -15.73
N LYS A 18 -5.41 -5.68 -16.34
CA LYS A 18 -6.25 -6.85 -16.68
C LYS A 18 -5.55 -7.88 -17.56
N GLU A 19 -4.75 -7.41 -18.47
CA GLU A 19 -4.02 -8.23 -19.43
C GLU A 19 -2.96 -9.14 -18.80
N TYR A 20 -2.50 -8.84 -17.59
CA TYR A 20 -1.48 -9.65 -16.90
C TYR A 20 -2.05 -10.86 -16.17
N ASN A 21 -3.34 -10.90 -15.88
CA ASN A 21 -3.99 -11.98 -15.12
C ASN A 21 -3.16 -12.43 -13.91
N ALA A 22 -2.61 -11.47 -13.14
CA ALA A 22 -1.70 -11.74 -12.05
C ALA A 22 -2.44 -11.96 -10.72
N HIS A 23 -2.09 -13.01 -9.99
CA HIS A 23 -2.72 -13.34 -8.71
C HIS A 23 -1.70 -13.85 -7.69
N TYR A 24 -1.96 -13.59 -6.41
CA TYR A 24 -1.17 -14.15 -5.32
C TYR A 24 -1.55 -15.61 -5.04
N LEU A 25 -0.54 -16.44 -4.80
CA LEU A 25 -0.74 -17.72 -4.14
C LEU A 25 -1.34 -17.51 -2.75
N PRO A 26 -2.27 -18.34 -2.28
CA PRO A 26 -2.97 -18.17 -1.00
C PRO A 26 -2.07 -18.56 0.19
N TYR A 27 -1.11 -17.68 0.51
CA TYR A 27 0.00 -17.97 1.41
C TYR A 27 -0.43 -18.35 2.83
N SER A 28 -1.35 -17.59 3.47
CA SER A 28 -1.70 -17.82 4.87
C SER A 28 -2.32 -19.23 5.07
N VAL A 29 -3.26 -19.61 4.20
CA VAL A 29 -3.88 -20.94 4.27
C VAL A 29 -2.91 -22.03 3.80
N GLY A 30 -1.98 -21.69 2.91
CA GLY A 30 -0.89 -22.58 2.51
C GLY A 30 0.03 -22.93 3.68
N VAL A 31 0.42 -21.95 4.50
CA VAL A 31 1.22 -22.16 5.73
C VAL A 31 0.44 -23.01 6.74
N LEU A 32 -0.83 -22.71 6.94
CA LEU A 32 -1.68 -23.51 7.84
C LEU A 32 -1.72 -24.98 7.41
N TRP A 33 -1.96 -25.24 6.12
CA TRP A 33 -2.00 -26.63 5.63
C TRP A 33 -0.63 -27.30 5.67
N ALA A 34 0.45 -26.61 5.28
CA ALA A 34 1.81 -27.13 5.37
C ALA A 34 2.15 -27.57 6.81
N TYR A 35 1.76 -26.75 7.80
CA TYR A 35 2.00 -27.06 9.20
C TYR A 35 1.18 -28.26 9.69
N VAL A 36 -0.12 -28.29 9.48
CA VAL A 36 -0.94 -29.39 10.01
C VAL A 36 -0.67 -30.72 9.28
N ASN A 37 -0.39 -30.66 7.99
CA ASN A 37 -0.14 -31.86 7.17
C ASN A 37 1.20 -32.57 7.47
N GLN A 38 2.07 -32.02 8.31
CA GLN A 38 3.27 -32.73 8.74
C GLN A 38 2.95 -33.85 9.74
N PHE A 39 1.81 -33.80 10.44
CA PHE A 39 1.40 -34.79 11.47
C PHE A 39 0.65 -35.95 10.87
N ASP A 40 1.00 -37.17 11.32
CA ASP A 40 0.40 -38.43 10.81
C ASP A 40 -1.10 -38.53 11.13
N SER A 41 -1.56 -37.97 12.26
CA SER A 41 -2.99 -37.89 12.58
C SER A 41 -3.78 -37.15 11.51
N ILE A 42 -3.22 -36.04 11.01
CA ILE A 42 -3.87 -35.23 9.98
C ILE A 42 -3.82 -35.94 8.63
N LYS A 43 -2.67 -36.48 8.21
CA LYS A 43 -2.54 -37.23 6.94
C LYS A 43 -3.50 -38.42 6.86
N THR A 44 -3.74 -39.07 8.00
CA THR A 44 -4.62 -40.26 8.09
C THR A 44 -6.09 -39.87 8.01
N ASN A 45 -6.49 -38.81 8.69
CA ASN A 45 -7.89 -38.45 8.90
C ASN A 45 -8.45 -37.43 7.93
N TYR A 46 -7.57 -36.62 7.29
CA TYR A 46 -7.97 -35.48 6.44
C TYR A 46 -7.34 -35.51 5.05
N GLN A 47 -8.03 -34.91 4.11
CA GLN A 47 -7.55 -34.65 2.75
C GLN A 47 -7.90 -33.23 2.35
N LEU A 48 -6.89 -32.45 1.91
CA LEU A 48 -7.11 -31.17 1.30
C LEU A 48 -7.75 -31.37 -0.08
N GLU A 49 -8.92 -30.79 -0.28
CA GLU A 49 -9.65 -30.87 -1.55
C GLU A 49 -9.23 -29.71 -2.44
N ASP A 50 -9.49 -28.46 -1.98
CA ASP A 50 -9.17 -27.26 -2.74
C ASP A 50 -8.58 -26.15 -1.86
N LEU A 51 -7.74 -25.32 -2.50
CA LEU A 51 -7.37 -23.98 -2.05
C LEU A 51 -8.11 -22.95 -2.91
N ILE A 52 -9.03 -22.20 -2.33
CA ILE A 52 -9.71 -21.11 -3.03
C ILE A 52 -8.85 -19.85 -2.94
N TRP A 53 -8.30 -19.43 -4.07
CA TRP A 53 -7.28 -18.37 -4.16
C TRP A 53 -7.74 -17.10 -4.86
N ARG A 54 -8.84 -17.17 -5.61
CA ARG A 54 -9.44 -16.01 -6.28
C ARG A 54 -10.94 -15.91 -6.03
N ARG A 55 -11.50 -14.77 -6.32
CA ARG A 55 -12.94 -14.49 -6.17
C ARG A 55 -13.69 -14.92 -7.42
N ASP A 56 -13.91 -16.20 -7.57
CA ASP A 56 -14.69 -16.80 -8.66
C ASP A 56 -16.20 -16.61 -8.48
N ASN A 57 -16.98 -17.14 -9.41
CA ASN A 57 -18.44 -17.21 -9.30
C ASN A 57 -18.83 -17.87 -7.97
N ILE A 58 -19.76 -17.23 -7.24
CA ILE A 58 -20.15 -17.65 -5.89
C ILE A 58 -20.80 -19.03 -5.93
N GLU A 59 -21.74 -19.29 -6.85
CA GLU A 59 -22.49 -20.54 -6.90
C GLU A 59 -21.57 -21.75 -7.24
N ASP A 60 -20.65 -21.56 -8.17
CA ASP A 60 -19.67 -22.59 -8.54
C ASP A 60 -18.72 -22.88 -7.36
N THR A 61 -18.29 -21.87 -6.65
CA THR A 61 -17.41 -22.00 -5.48
C THR A 61 -18.15 -22.69 -4.33
N VAL A 62 -19.39 -22.32 -4.08
CA VAL A 62 -20.26 -22.94 -3.05
C VAL A 62 -20.51 -24.41 -3.38
N ALA A 63 -20.75 -24.75 -4.65
CA ALA A 63 -20.96 -26.14 -5.07
C ALA A 63 -19.74 -27.04 -4.80
N LYS A 64 -18.52 -26.49 -4.92
CA LYS A 64 -17.29 -27.19 -4.53
C LYS A 64 -17.19 -27.34 -3.00
N LEU A 65 -17.30 -26.22 -2.27
CA LEU A 65 -17.10 -26.17 -0.83
C LEU A 65 -18.16 -26.97 -0.05
N SER A 66 -19.40 -27.06 -0.54
CA SER A 66 -20.47 -27.81 0.13
C SER A 66 -20.26 -29.33 0.17
N ARG A 67 -19.28 -29.87 -0.58
CA ARG A 67 -18.89 -31.27 -0.54
C ARG A 67 -17.94 -31.59 0.61
N CYS A 68 -17.37 -30.56 1.25
CA CYS A 68 -16.37 -30.71 2.29
C CYS A 68 -17.00 -30.91 3.66
N ASP A 69 -16.33 -31.70 4.50
CA ASP A 69 -16.66 -31.85 5.92
C ASP A 69 -16.27 -30.61 6.71
N ILE A 70 -15.21 -29.94 6.28
CA ILE A 70 -14.65 -28.74 6.95
C ILE A 70 -14.27 -27.71 5.91
N VAL A 71 -14.61 -26.44 6.16
CA VAL A 71 -14.16 -25.29 5.36
C VAL A 71 -13.58 -24.20 6.27
N GLY A 72 -12.35 -23.81 5.98
CA GLY A 72 -11.64 -22.77 6.73
C GLY A 72 -11.41 -21.50 5.92
N PHE A 73 -11.71 -20.34 6.50
CA PHE A 73 -11.61 -19.03 5.85
C PHE A 73 -10.56 -18.15 6.48
N SER A 74 -9.62 -17.62 5.67
CA SER A 74 -8.68 -16.57 6.07
C SER A 74 -9.21 -15.21 5.60
N THR A 75 -9.54 -14.33 6.57
CA THR A 75 -10.35 -13.14 6.32
C THR A 75 -9.56 -11.87 6.49
N TYR A 76 -9.56 -11.08 5.40
CA TYR A 76 -8.94 -9.78 5.25
C TYR A 76 -9.97 -8.76 4.74
N VAL A 77 -9.64 -7.48 4.76
CA VAL A 77 -10.50 -6.40 4.23
C VAL A 77 -10.94 -6.62 2.78
N TRP A 78 -10.13 -7.28 1.96
CA TRP A 78 -10.39 -7.50 0.53
C TRP A 78 -11.17 -8.78 0.19
N ASN A 79 -11.54 -9.60 1.19
CA ASN A 79 -12.29 -10.83 0.94
C ASN A 79 -13.37 -11.14 1.99
N LYS A 80 -13.63 -10.23 2.91
CA LYS A 80 -14.52 -10.45 4.05
C LYS A 80 -15.96 -10.77 3.63
N ASN A 81 -16.56 -9.95 2.79
CA ASN A 81 -17.93 -10.10 2.35
C ASN A 81 -18.10 -11.35 1.46
N TYR A 82 -17.09 -11.60 0.61
CA TYR A 82 -17.06 -12.80 -0.20
C TYR A 82 -17.01 -14.06 0.66
N ASN A 83 -16.11 -14.12 1.63
CA ASN A 83 -15.98 -15.25 2.56
C ASN A 83 -17.27 -15.47 3.36
N TYR A 84 -17.89 -14.41 3.88
CA TYR A 84 -19.16 -14.53 4.61
C TYR A 84 -20.29 -15.05 3.73
N THR A 85 -20.35 -14.62 2.49
CA THR A 85 -21.35 -15.05 1.52
C THR A 85 -21.17 -16.54 1.18
N LEU A 86 -19.96 -16.98 0.90
CA LEU A 86 -19.65 -18.39 0.67
C LEU A 86 -20.03 -19.25 1.88
N ALA A 87 -19.55 -18.87 3.07
CA ALA A 87 -19.79 -19.64 4.29
C ALA A 87 -21.27 -19.80 4.61
N ARG A 88 -22.05 -18.74 4.49
CA ARG A 88 -23.51 -18.78 4.68
C ARG A 88 -24.16 -19.75 3.71
N LYS A 89 -23.87 -19.64 2.40
CA LYS A 89 -24.44 -20.53 1.37
C LYS A 89 -24.00 -21.98 1.52
N VAL A 90 -22.75 -22.22 1.93
CA VAL A 90 -22.26 -23.57 2.25
C VAL A 90 -23.06 -24.17 3.40
N LYS A 91 -23.29 -23.42 4.50
CA LYS A 91 -24.12 -23.87 5.63
C LYS A 91 -25.56 -24.16 5.24
N GLU A 92 -26.14 -23.37 4.32
CA GLU A 92 -27.50 -23.60 3.79
C GLU A 92 -27.61 -24.92 3.01
N LEU A 93 -26.58 -25.30 2.24
CA LEU A 93 -26.53 -26.50 1.44
C LEU A 93 -26.06 -27.73 2.22
N ASN A 94 -25.10 -27.56 3.11
CA ASN A 94 -24.53 -28.61 3.96
C ASN A 94 -24.46 -28.12 5.42
N PRO A 95 -25.55 -28.27 6.20
CA PRO A 95 -25.56 -27.82 7.60
C PRO A 95 -24.53 -28.51 8.49
N ASP A 96 -24.09 -29.72 8.12
CA ASP A 96 -23.11 -30.51 8.87
C ASP A 96 -21.66 -30.09 8.59
N CYS A 97 -21.42 -29.29 7.55
CA CYS A 97 -20.10 -28.76 7.26
C CYS A 97 -19.61 -27.89 8.41
N MET A 98 -18.48 -28.22 9.00
CA MET A 98 -17.84 -27.41 10.03
C MET A 98 -17.14 -26.20 9.40
N ILE A 99 -17.51 -25.02 9.83
CA ILE A 99 -16.98 -23.76 9.29
C ILE A 99 -16.15 -23.04 10.34
N PHE A 100 -14.85 -22.85 10.07
CA PHE A 100 -14.02 -22.00 10.91
C PHE A 100 -13.49 -20.77 10.16
N PHE A 101 -13.27 -19.69 10.89
CA PHE A 101 -12.70 -18.46 10.41
C PHE A 101 -11.44 -18.07 11.18
N GLY A 102 -10.56 -17.36 10.52
CA GLY A 102 -9.41 -16.68 11.10
C GLY A 102 -9.03 -15.46 10.26
N GLY A 103 -7.97 -14.80 10.65
CA GLY A 103 -7.44 -13.62 9.96
C GLY A 103 -7.78 -12.30 10.65
N PRO A 104 -7.13 -11.20 10.23
CA PRO A 104 -7.15 -9.91 10.95
C PRO A 104 -8.53 -9.23 10.97
N GLU A 105 -9.40 -9.50 10.00
CA GLU A 105 -10.73 -8.88 9.90
C GLU A 105 -11.83 -9.61 10.69
N MET A 106 -11.47 -10.64 11.46
CA MET A 106 -12.45 -11.28 12.32
C MET A 106 -12.65 -10.47 13.61
N PRO A 107 -13.91 -10.14 13.98
CA PRO A 107 -14.21 -9.30 15.16
C PRO A 107 -14.10 -10.13 16.47
N ILE A 108 -12.88 -10.49 16.85
CA ILE A 108 -12.59 -11.41 17.95
C ILE A 108 -12.94 -10.89 19.35
N THR A 109 -13.20 -9.59 19.48
CA THR A 109 -13.58 -8.94 20.75
C THR A 109 -15.09 -8.76 20.93
N LYS A 110 -15.90 -9.00 19.87
CA LYS A 110 -17.34 -8.75 19.89
C LYS A 110 -18.13 -9.99 20.38
N SER A 111 -18.77 -9.87 21.52
CA SER A 111 -19.56 -10.97 22.12
C SER A 111 -20.79 -11.37 21.28
N ASP A 112 -21.25 -10.52 20.39
CA ASP A 112 -22.44 -10.74 19.52
C ASP A 112 -22.10 -11.30 18.13
N ILE A 113 -20.84 -11.69 17.89
CA ILE A 113 -20.34 -12.15 16.60
C ILE A 113 -21.22 -13.25 16.00
N PHE A 114 -21.56 -14.28 16.75
CA PHE A 114 -22.33 -15.40 16.25
C PHE A 114 -23.83 -15.13 16.11
N LYS A 115 -24.35 -14.04 16.71
CA LYS A 115 -25.68 -13.54 16.40
C LYS A 115 -25.75 -12.93 15.01
N LYS A 116 -24.65 -12.26 14.60
CA LYS A 116 -24.53 -11.62 13.28
C LYS A 116 -24.07 -12.59 12.21
N LEU A 117 -23.24 -13.56 12.57
CA LEU A 117 -22.64 -14.56 11.68
C LEU A 117 -22.92 -15.98 12.18
N PRO A 118 -24.21 -16.43 12.21
CA PRO A 118 -24.61 -17.71 12.81
C PRO A 118 -24.09 -18.94 12.05
N PHE A 119 -23.62 -18.75 10.82
CA PHE A 119 -23.07 -19.79 9.97
C PHE A 119 -21.61 -20.16 10.33
N ILE A 120 -20.97 -19.44 11.27
CA ILE A 120 -19.61 -19.73 11.74
C ILE A 120 -19.70 -20.60 12.99
N ASP A 121 -18.99 -21.73 13.00
CA ASP A 121 -18.90 -22.61 14.17
C ASP A 121 -17.79 -22.18 15.13
N VAL A 122 -16.62 -21.77 14.58
CA VAL A 122 -15.43 -21.42 15.36
C VAL A 122 -14.66 -20.27 14.70
N VAL A 123 -14.09 -19.38 15.53
CA VAL A 123 -13.07 -18.39 15.11
C VAL A 123 -11.77 -18.68 15.82
N ILE A 124 -10.67 -18.75 15.04
CA ILE A 124 -9.30 -18.83 15.53
C ILE A 124 -8.80 -17.39 15.73
N LYS A 125 -8.41 -17.03 16.97
CA LYS A 125 -8.16 -15.66 17.37
C LYS A 125 -6.71 -15.16 17.20
N SER A 126 -5.75 -16.03 16.97
CA SER A 126 -4.32 -15.69 16.91
C SER A 126 -3.61 -16.45 15.79
N GLU A 127 -2.31 -16.75 15.95
CA GLU A 127 -1.58 -17.62 15.02
C GLU A 127 -2.31 -18.98 14.93
N GLY A 128 -2.70 -19.36 13.71
CA GLY A 128 -3.65 -20.44 13.51
C GLY A 128 -3.03 -21.85 13.49
N GLU A 129 -1.74 -21.97 13.35
CA GLU A 129 -1.08 -23.24 13.00
C GLU A 129 -1.27 -24.31 14.09
N ILE A 130 -0.89 -24.00 15.34
CA ILE A 130 -1.04 -24.93 16.47
C ILE A 130 -2.52 -25.17 16.78
N ILE A 131 -3.31 -24.10 16.77
CA ILE A 131 -4.72 -24.14 17.14
C ILE A 131 -5.52 -24.98 16.14
N LEU A 132 -5.28 -24.78 14.83
CA LEU A 132 -5.93 -25.56 13.79
C LEU A 132 -5.59 -27.07 13.92
N ARG A 133 -4.31 -27.40 14.19
CA ARG A 133 -3.93 -28.79 14.43
C ARG A 133 -4.69 -29.35 15.59
N GLN A 134 -4.73 -28.69 16.75
CA GLN A 134 -5.45 -29.16 17.94
C GLN A 134 -6.95 -29.32 17.67
N LEU A 135 -7.55 -28.39 16.92
CA LEU A 135 -8.96 -28.46 16.53
C LEU A 135 -9.25 -29.69 15.64
N LEU A 136 -8.40 -29.91 14.62
CA LEU A 136 -8.55 -31.07 13.74
C LEU A 136 -8.35 -32.42 14.49
N ASP A 137 -7.35 -32.47 15.38
CA ASP A 137 -7.17 -33.66 16.24
C ASP A 137 -8.41 -33.91 17.12
N ALA A 138 -8.95 -32.88 17.77
CA ALA A 138 -10.16 -33.01 18.59
C ALA A 138 -11.39 -33.44 17.79
N ILE A 139 -11.54 -32.95 16.54
CA ILE A 139 -12.64 -33.37 15.63
C ILE A 139 -12.48 -34.84 15.23
N SER A 140 -11.26 -35.32 14.93
CA SER A 140 -11.04 -36.73 14.57
C SER A 140 -11.19 -37.67 15.76
N ASP A 141 -10.78 -37.26 16.93
CA ASP A 141 -10.85 -38.03 18.17
C ASP A 141 -12.21 -37.93 18.87
N ASN A 142 -13.13 -37.13 18.32
CA ASN A 142 -14.45 -36.84 18.89
C ASN A 142 -14.35 -36.33 20.35
N THR A 143 -13.35 -35.48 20.63
CA THR A 143 -13.11 -34.84 21.92
C THR A 143 -13.60 -33.40 21.96
N SER A 144 -13.67 -32.81 23.17
CA SER A 144 -14.12 -31.43 23.37
C SER A 144 -13.11 -30.42 22.85
N TRP A 145 -13.56 -29.40 22.12
CA TRP A 145 -12.75 -28.26 21.65
C TRP A 145 -12.74 -27.10 22.65
N PHE A 146 -13.60 -27.14 23.67
CA PHE A 146 -13.74 -26.07 24.66
C PHE A 146 -12.47 -25.87 25.52
N ASP A 147 -11.59 -26.88 25.55
CA ASP A 147 -10.32 -26.81 26.27
C ASP A 147 -9.16 -26.27 25.41
N ILE A 148 -9.37 -26.14 24.09
CA ILE A 148 -8.37 -25.59 23.17
C ILE A 148 -8.31 -24.07 23.32
N LYS A 149 -7.16 -23.55 23.72
CA LYS A 149 -6.94 -22.09 23.85
C LYS A 149 -6.87 -21.42 22.48
N GLY A 150 -7.33 -20.16 22.41
CA GLY A 150 -7.28 -19.35 21.19
C GLY A 150 -8.52 -19.50 20.30
N LEU A 151 -9.58 -20.12 20.77
CA LEU A 151 -10.84 -20.25 20.05
C LEU A 151 -11.91 -19.28 20.59
N LEU A 152 -12.76 -18.85 19.67
CA LEU A 152 -14.06 -18.29 19.96
C LEU A 152 -15.09 -19.26 19.37
N ILE A 153 -15.87 -19.92 20.21
CA ILE A 153 -16.75 -21.04 19.82
C ILE A 153 -18.20 -20.56 19.82
N ASN A 154 -18.93 -20.88 18.76
CA ASN A 154 -20.37 -20.64 18.68
C ASN A 154 -21.12 -21.70 19.47
N LYS A 155 -21.70 -21.30 20.59
CA LYS A 155 -22.60 -22.14 21.37
C LYS A 155 -23.96 -21.47 21.42
N ASP A 156 -24.92 -21.97 20.64
CA ASP A 156 -26.29 -21.45 20.56
C ASP A 156 -26.32 -19.91 20.30
N SER A 157 -25.53 -19.45 19.33
CA SER A 157 -25.34 -18.04 18.99
C SER A 157 -24.68 -17.19 20.09
N GLN A 158 -24.12 -17.80 21.11
CA GLN A 158 -23.29 -17.15 22.12
C GLN A 158 -21.82 -17.45 21.90
N ALA A 159 -20.97 -16.45 22.10
CA ALA A 159 -19.53 -16.60 21.98
C ALA A 159 -18.94 -17.17 23.28
N VAL A 160 -18.34 -18.34 23.21
CA VAL A 160 -17.53 -18.91 24.28
C VAL A 160 -16.05 -18.65 23.96
N ASP A 161 -15.42 -17.77 24.71
CA ASP A 161 -14.00 -17.44 24.57
C ASP A 161 -13.14 -18.40 25.41
N THR A 162 -12.28 -19.16 24.75
CA THR A 162 -11.39 -20.12 25.44
C THR A 162 -10.07 -19.49 25.93
N GLY A 163 -9.92 -18.18 25.82
CA GLY A 163 -8.71 -17.44 26.20
C GLY A 163 -7.72 -17.29 25.03
N ASN A 164 -6.51 -16.88 25.34
CA ASN A 164 -5.46 -16.69 24.33
C ASN A 164 -4.79 -18.00 23.98
N GLY A 165 -4.56 -18.20 22.69
CA GLY A 165 -3.83 -19.35 22.17
C GLY A 165 -2.32 -19.21 22.32
N ASP A 166 -1.63 -20.34 22.25
CA ASP A 166 -0.16 -20.37 22.23
C ASP A 166 0.36 -19.90 20.87
N ARG A 167 1.45 -19.16 20.88
CA ARG A 167 2.18 -18.76 19.68
C ARG A 167 3.27 -19.76 19.35
N ILE A 168 3.55 -19.94 18.08
CA ILE A 168 4.73 -20.69 17.62
C ILE A 168 5.97 -20.14 18.31
N SER A 169 6.65 -20.97 19.09
CA SER A 169 7.84 -20.56 19.84
C SER A 169 9.06 -20.42 18.94
N ASN A 170 9.24 -21.33 18.02
CA ASN A 170 10.30 -21.37 17.04
C ASN A 170 9.71 -21.40 15.62
N LEU A 171 10.05 -20.42 14.78
CA LEU A 171 9.53 -20.33 13.41
C LEU A 171 10.12 -21.42 12.49
N GLU A 172 11.22 -22.09 12.88
CA GLU A 172 11.75 -23.25 12.15
C GLU A 172 10.79 -24.45 12.16
N ASP A 173 9.87 -24.49 13.12
CA ASP A 173 8.84 -25.55 13.20
C ASP A 173 7.75 -25.38 12.12
N LEU A 174 7.73 -24.24 11.40
CA LEU A 174 6.80 -23.95 10.32
C LEU A 174 7.37 -24.38 8.97
N PRO A 175 6.81 -25.41 8.33
CA PRO A 175 7.19 -25.79 6.98
C PRO A 175 6.84 -24.70 5.97
N SER A 176 7.58 -24.60 4.89
CA SER A 176 7.27 -23.72 3.78
C SER A 176 6.14 -24.30 2.92
N PRO A 177 5.07 -23.54 2.62
CA PRO A 177 4.03 -24.02 1.71
C PRO A 177 4.54 -24.19 0.27
N TYR A 178 5.61 -23.48 -0.10
CA TYR A 178 6.27 -23.60 -1.39
C TYR A 178 7.07 -24.91 -1.50
N LEU A 179 7.89 -25.21 -0.49
CA LEU A 179 8.83 -26.34 -0.52
C LEU A 179 8.15 -27.68 -0.19
N THR A 180 6.95 -27.66 0.40
CA THR A 180 6.18 -28.87 0.73
C THR A 180 5.16 -29.25 -0.34
N GLY A 181 5.15 -28.55 -1.49
CA GLY A 181 4.27 -28.88 -2.60
C GLY A 181 2.79 -28.52 -2.41
N VAL A 182 2.45 -27.70 -1.42
CA VAL A 182 1.04 -27.30 -1.15
C VAL A 182 0.42 -26.59 -2.36
N PHE A 183 1.22 -25.87 -3.15
CA PHE A 183 0.74 -25.14 -4.31
C PHE A 183 0.88 -25.90 -5.64
N ASP A 184 1.45 -27.11 -5.66
CA ASP A 184 1.73 -27.85 -6.90
C ASP A 184 0.46 -28.12 -7.70
N LYS A 185 -0.63 -28.56 -7.03
CA LYS A 185 -1.92 -28.82 -7.67
C LYS A 185 -2.44 -27.56 -8.38
N ILE A 186 -2.55 -26.46 -7.66
CA ILE A 186 -3.11 -25.21 -8.17
C ILE A 186 -2.28 -24.64 -9.34
N MET A 187 -0.94 -24.71 -9.23
CA MET A 187 -0.05 -24.20 -10.28
C MET A 187 -0.03 -25.10 -11.52
N SER A 188 -0.23 -26.41 -11.37
CA SER A 188 -0.31 -27.32 -12.50
C SER A 188 -1.66 -27.28 -13.23
N GLU A 189 -2.75 -27.00 -12.51
CA GLU A 189 -4.10 -26.92 -13.08
C GLU A 189 -4.40 -25.54 -13.69
N VAL A 190 -3.72 -24.48 -13.23
CA VAL A 190 -3.97 -23.07 -13.65
C VAL A 190 -2.72 -22.52 -14.30
N THR A 191 -2.69 -22.55 -15.63
CA THR A 191 -1.51 -22.21 -16.44
C THR A 191 -1.57 -20.84 -17.13
N ASP A 192 -2.73 -20.17 -17.04
CA ASP A 192 -2.99 -18.86 -17.67
C ASP A 192 -2.86 -17.67 -16.69
N VAL A 193 -2.28 -17.93 -15.51
CA VAL A 193 -2.10 -16.95 -14.44
C VAL A 193 -0.62 -16.65 -14.23
N GLU A 194 -0.26 -15.36 -14.11
CA GLU A 194 1.01 -14.94 -13.56
C GLU A 194 0.93 -15.00 -12.02
N TRP A 195 1.68 -15.92 -11.43
CA TRP A 195 1.69 -16.08 -9.98
C TRP A 195 2.56 -15.05 -9.28
N ASN A 196 2.03 -14.46 -8.23
CA ASN A 196 2.76 -13.62 -7.27
C ASN A 196 2.94 -14.39 -5.96
N ALA A 197 4.06 -14.16 -5.31
CA ALA A 197 4.42 -14.85 -4.08
C ALA A 197 4.47 -13.89 -2.87
N THR A 198 4.21 -14.45 -1.70
CA THR A 198 4.38 -13.77 -0.41
C THR A 198 5.47 -14.48 0.37
N VAL A 199 6.44 -13.74 0.90
CA VAL A 199 7.51 -14.27 1.75
C VAL A 199 7.46 -13.59 3.11
N GLU A 200 7.41 -14.38 4.16
CA GLU A 200 7.53 -13.91 5.55
C GLU A 200 8.93 -14.27 6.04
N THR A 201 9.81 -13.27 6.24
CA THR A 201 11.17 -13.54 6.73
C THR A 201 11.27 -13.42 8.25
N ASN A 202 10.36 -12.63 8.84
CA ASN A 202 10.17 -12.52 10.28
C ASN A 202 8.70 -12.28 10.60
N ARG A 203 8.30 -12.59 11.83
CA ARG A 203 6.93 -12.44 12.32
C ARG A 203 6.91 -11.58 13.57
N GLY A 204 6.11 -10.51 13.54
CA GLY A 204 5.92 -9.57 14.64
C GLY A 204 6.37 -8.14 14.31
N CYS A 205 5.98 -7.19 15.17
CA CYS A 205 6.36 -5.79 15.07
C CYS A 205 6.67 -5.26 16.47
N PRO A 206 7.81 -4.56 16.71
CA PRO A 206 8.15 -4.06 18.02
C PRO A 206 7.39 -2.78 18.42
N TYR A 207 6.56 -2.26 17.52
CA TYR A 207 5.80 -1.03 17.71
C TYR A 207 4.34 -1.31 18.04
N ALA A 208 3.69 -0.36 18.72
CA ALA A 208 2.31 -0.47 19.18
C ALA A 208 1.42 0.63 18.58
N CYS A 209 1.59 0.94 17.29
CA CYS A 209 0.81 1.98 16.63
C CYS A 209 -0.68 1.63 16.67
N THR A 210 -1.52 2.53 17.19
CA THR A 210 -2.94 2.26 17.50
C THR A 210 -3.81 2.04 16.27
N PHE A 211 -3.40 2.54 15.11
CA PHE A 211 -4.12 2.41 13.83
C PHE A 211 -3.79 1.11 13.07
N CYS A 212 -2.86 0.29 13.60
CA CYS A 212 -2.26 -0.83 12.88
C CYS A 212 -2.52 -2.16 13.59
N ASP A 213 -2.93 -3.19 12.86
CA ASP A 213 -3.17 -4.52 13.41
C ASP A 213 -1.91 -5.33 13.67
N TRP A 214 -0.78 -5.00 13.05
CA TRP A 214 0.45 -5.77 13.23
C TRP A 214 0.97 -5.77 14.67
N GLY A 215 0.80 -4.66 15.39
CA GLY A 215 1.18 -4.56 16.80
C GLY A 215 0.19 -5.24 17.74
N SER A 216 -1.09 -5.19 17.44
CA SER A 216 -2.17 -5.74 18.27
C SER A 216 -2.25 -7.27 18.18
N LEU A 217 -2.09 -7.82 16.97
CA LEU A 217 -2.23 -9.26 16.70
C LEU A 217 -0.94 -10.05 16.93
N THR A 218 0.23 -9.44 16.73
CA THR A 218 1.52 -10.17 16.74
C THR A 218 2.34 -10.01 17.99
N TYR A 219 1.90 -9.18 18.95
CA TYR A 219 2.65 -8.89 20.17
C TYR A 219 4.08 -8.36 19.89
N ASN A 220 4.60 -7.48 20.68
CA ASN A 220 5.82 -6.69 20.47
C ASN A 220 7.16 -7.48 20.35
N LYS A 221 7.13 -8.79 20.08
CA LYS A 221 8.34 -9.62 19.91
C LYS A 221 8.46 -10.08 18.46
N VAL A 222 9.55 -9.70 17.83
CA VAL A 222 9.89 -10.16 16.48
C VAL A 222 10.62 -11.50 16.57
N LYS A 223 10.13 -12.51 15.85
CA LYS A 223 10.76 -13.81 15.64
C LYS A 223 11.22 -13.90 14.17
N LYS A 224 12.32 -14.58 13.91
CA LYS A 224 12.95 -14.69 12.57
C LYS A 224 12.90 -16.13 12.09
N PHE A 225 12.63 -16.31 10.80
CA PHE A 225 12.92 -17.57 10.11
C PHE A 225 14.42 -17.70 9.83
N GLY A 226 14.93 -18.90 9.73
CA GLY A 226 16.29 -19.16 9.31
C GLY A 226 16.55 -18.75 7.86
N LEU A 227 17.76 -18.28 7.57
CA LEU A 227 18.13 -17.84 6.23
C LEU A 227 18.04 -18.96 5.20
N GLU A 228 18.33 -20.20 5.59
CA GLU A 228 18.27 -21.38 4.68
C GLU A 228 16.87 -21.55 4.11
N LYS A 229 15.84 -21.47 4.95
CA LYS A 229 14.44 -21.54 4.52
C LYS A 229 14.09 -20.37 3.61
N VAL A 230 14.40 -19.13 4.03
CA VAL A 230 14.10 -17.93 3.24
C VAL A 230 14.78 -17.99 1.87
N PHE A 231 16.02 -18.42 1.81
CA PHE A 231 16.77 -18.57 0.55
C PHE A 231 16.18 -19.65 -0.36
N ALA A 232 15.75 -20.78 0.22
CA ALA A 232 15.10 -21.83 -0.54
C ALA A 232 13.73 -21.39 -1.09
N GLU A 233 12.95 -20.61 -0.34
CA GLU A 233 11.70 -20.03 -0.82
C GLU A 233 11.92 -19.04 -1.96
N LEU A 234 12.91 -18.15 -1.85
CA LEU A 234 13.27 -17.21 -2.93
C LEU A 234 13.75 -17.96 -4.19
N GLU A 235 14.53 -19.02 -4.01
CA GLU A 235 14.95 -19.90 -5.10
C GLU A 235 13.75 -20.56 -5.80
N TRP A 236 12.82 -21.13 -5.03
CA TRP A 236 11.59 -21.71 -5.55
C TRP A 236 10.76 -20.70 -6.35
N ILE A 237 10.66 -19.45 -5.86
CA ILE A 237 9.95 -18.35 -6.50
C ILE A 237 10.56 -18.03 -7.88
N GLY A 238 11.88 -17.97 -7.97
CA GLY A 238 12.58 -17.76 -9.23
C GLY A 238 12.38 -18.91 -10.22
N GLN A 239 12.54 -20.17 -9.74
CA GLN A 239 12.33 -21.39 -10.54
C GLN A 239 10.92 -21.49 -11.10
N ASN A 240 9.91 -21.14 -10.31
CA ASN A 240 8.50 -21.18 -10.69
C ASN A 240 8.00 -19.90 -11.37
N LYS A 241 8.90 -18.98 -11.75
CA LYS A 241 8.61 -17.78 -12.52
C LYS A 241 7.53 -16.87 -11.89
N CYS A 242 7.50 -16.76 -10.57
CA CYS A 242 6.61 -15.81 -9.94
C CYS A 242 6.99 -14.37 -10.32
N GLY A 243 6.03 -13.60 -10.81
CA GLY A 243 6.28 -12.26 -11.37
C GLY A 243 6.59 -11.21 -10.31
N PHE A 244 5.93 -11.30 -9.16
CA PHE A 244 6.07 -10.33 -8.07
C PHE A 244 6.24 -11.03 -6.71
N VAL A 245 7.04 -10.42 -5.83
CA VAL A 245 7.24 -10.90 -4.45
C VAL A 245 6.89 -9.81 -3.45
N THR A 246 6.01 -10.14 -2.51
CA THR A 246 5.78 -9.31 -1.32
C THR A 246 6.52 -9.91 -0.13
N ILE A 247 7.49 -9.17 0.41
CA ILE A 247 8.08 -9.48 1.71
C ILE A 247 7.21 -8.83 2.77
N THR A 248 6.51 -9.66 3.57
CA THR A 248 5.48 -9.20 4.51
C THR A 248 6.01 -8.82 5.88
N ASP A 249 7.31 -8.64 6.00
CA ASP A 249 7.93 -8.16 7.23
C ASP A 249 7.44 -6.74 7.57
N ALA A 250 7.10 -6.49 8.81
CA ALA A 250 6.66 -5.17 9.27
C ALA A 250 7.77 -4.12 9.23
N ASN A 251 9.04 -4.52 9.22
CA ASN A 251 10.18 -3.62 9.32
C ASN A 251 11.44 -4.27 8.69
N PHE A 252 11.48 -4.43 7.37
CA PHE A 252 12.67 -4.94 6.68
C PHE A 252 13.84 -3.94 6.80
N GLY A 253 15.04 -4.44 7.05
CA GLY A 253 16.23 -3.63 7.37
C GLY A 253 16.46 -3.49 8.89
N MET A 254 15.56 -3.99 9.75
CA MET A 254 15.77 -4.01 11.18
C MET A 254 16.98 -4.89 11.59
N PHE A 255 17.20 -5.98 10.87
CA PHE A 255 18.30 -6.93 11.09
C PHE A 255 19.30 -6.82 9.93
N VAL A 256 20.06 -5.73 9.90
CA VAL A 256 20.81 -5.24 8.73
C VAL A 256 21.63 -6.34 8.02
N GLU A 257 22.48 -7.07 8.73
CA GLU A 257 23.30 -8.13 8.13
C GLU A 257 22.45 -9.23 7.47
N ARG A 258 21.41 -9.66 8.17
CA ARG A 258 20.48 -10.69 7.70
C ARG A 258 19.67 -10.21 6.50
N ASP A 259 19.12 -9.02 6.59
CA ASP A 259 18.25 -8.45 5.57
C ASP A 259 19.05 -8.08 4.31
N ASN A 260 20.32 -7.70 4.49
CA ASN A 260 21.28 -7.55 3.38
C ASN A 260 21.51 -8.87 2.65
N ALA A 261 21.70 -9.99 3.39
CA ALA A 261 21.87 -11.30 2.77
C ALA A 261 20.60 -11.76 2.01
N ILE A 262 19.40 -11.40 2.50
CA ILE A 262 18.14 -11.67 1.80
C ILE A 262 18.06 -10.84 0.52
N ALA A 263 18.45 -9.57 0.56
CA ALA A 263 18.51 -8.71 -0.64
C ALA A 263 19.48 -9.25 -1.69
N ASP A 264 20.67 -9.72 -1.26
CA ASP A 264 21.64 -10.36 -2.16
C ASP A 264 21.06 -11.62 -2.82
N LYS A 265 20.38 -12.46 -2.04
CA LYS A 265 19.73 -13.67 -2.57
C LYS A 265 18.61 -13.32 -3.56
N LEU A 266 17.81 -12.30 -3.26
CA LEU A 266 16.73 -11.85 -4.15
C LEU A 266 17.27 -11.35 -5.50
N ILE A 267 18.39 -10.59 -5.50
CA ILE A 267 19.07 -10.13 -6.71
C ILE A 267 19.61 -11.33 -7.50
N ALA A 268 20.33 -12.25 -6.84
CA ALA A 268 20.89 -13.42 -7.49
C ALA A 268 19.80 -14.31 -8.13
N VAL A 269 18.67 -14.50 -7.48
CA VAL A 269 17.51 -15.23 -8.02
C VAL A 269 16.95 -14.52 -9.25
N GLN A 270 16.78 -13.22 -9.20
CA GLN A 270 16.30 -12.43 -10.34
C GLN A 270 17.27 -12.51 -11.53
N GLU A 271 18.56 -12.39 -11.29
CA GLU A 271 19.60 -12.52 -12.34
C GLU A 271 19.63 -13.92 -12.97
N GLN A 272 19.49 -14.96 -12.14
CA GLN A 272 19.55 -16.34 -12.60
C GLN A 272 18.29 -16.78 -13.36
N TYR A 273 17.10 -16.40 -12.86
CA TYR A 273 15.83 -16.90 -13.38
C TYR A 273 15.04 -15.87 -14.19
N GLY A 274 15.44 -14.59 -14.17
CA GLY A 274 14.70 -13.49 -14.77
C GLY A 274 13.45 -13.08 -13.99
N CYS A 275 13.18 -13.71 -12.85
CA CYS A 275 12.05 -13.46 -11.96
C CYS A 275 12.54 -13.47 -10.49
N PRO A 276 11.88 -12.73 -9.59
CA PRO A 276 10.70 -11.88 -9.82
C PRO A 276 11.03 -10.61 -10.63
N ASN A 277 10.02 -10.07 -11.32
CA ASN A 277 10.15 -8.80 -12.07
C ASN A 277 10.15 -7.58 -11.15
N SER A 278 9.59 -7.72 -9.96
CA SER A 278 9.50 -6.66 -8.97
C SER A 278 9.20 -7.24 -7.59
N PHE A 279 9.35 -6.41 -6.57
CA PHE A 279 9.02 -6.78 -5.18
C PHE A 279 8.39 -5.60 -4.43
N SER A 280 7.80 -5.88 -3.25
CA SER A 280 7.47 -4.87 -2.25
C SER A 280 7.89 -5.32 -0.86
N MET A 281 8.23 -4.35 -0.01
CA MET A 281 8.51 -4.57 1.41
C MET A 281 8.25 -3.29 2.21
N SER A 282 7.97 -3.45 3.50
CA SER A 282 7.87 -2.32 4.42
C SER A 282 9.22 -2.10 5.11
N TRP A 283 9.85 -0.96 4.86
CA TRP A 283 11.14 -0.63 5.45
C TRP A 283 11.04 -0.34 6.96
N ALA A 284 12.11 -0.66 7.67
CA ALA A 284 12.23 -0.38 9.09
C ALA A 284 12.03 1.10 9.40
N LYS A 285 11.30 1.39 10.46
CA LYS A 285 11.01 2.77 10.89
C LYS A 285 12.24 3.49 11.44
N ASP A 286 13.13 2.75 12.14
CA ASP A 286 14.42 3.25 12.61
C ASP A 286 15.51 2.83 11.62
N GLN A 287 15.64 3.60 10.53
CA GLN A 287 16.58 3.30 9.47
C GLN A 287 18.00 3.68 9.90
N LYS A 288 18.83 2.66 10.06
CA LYS A 288 20.26 2.82 10.24
C LYS A 288 20.94 3.17 8.91
N PRO A 289 22.10 3.85 8.92
CA PRO A 289 22.83 4.16 7.67
C PRO A 289 23.04 2.95 6.76
N GLU A 290 23.29 1.79 7.32
CA GLU A 290 23.54 0.54 6.59
C GLU A 290 22.33 0.01 5.83
N VAL A 291 21.11 0.44 6.18
CA VAL A 291 19.89 0.12 5.43
C VAL A 291 19.93 0.72 4.03
N PHE A 292 20.61 1.88 3.87
CA PHE A 292 20.77 2.52 2.56
C PHE A 292 21.62 1.70 1.61
N ASP A 293 22.61 0.96 2.11
CA ASP A 293 23.41 0.05 1.28
C ASP A 293 22.51 -1.03 0.66
N ILE A 294 21.55 -1.54 1.44
CA ILE A 294 20.54 -2.50 0.94
C ILE A 294 19.64 -1.84 -0.11
N VAL A 295 19.14 -0.63 0.18
CA VAL A 295 18.29 0.13 -0.75
C VAL A 295 19.01 0.39 -2.06
N PHE A 296 20.24 0.95 -2.01
CA PHE A 296 21.01 1.27 -3.20
C PHE A 296 21.39 0.03 -4.01
N LYS A 297 21.68 -1.09 -3.34
CA LYS A 297 21.93 -2.36 -3.98
C LYS A 297 20.73 -2.85 -4.78
N LEU A 298 19.54 -2.83 -4.18
CA LEU A 298 18.30 -3.24 -4.83
C LEU A 298 17.91 -2.31 -6.00
N ILE A 299 18.10 -0.98 -5.84
CA ILE A 299 17.75 0.00 -6.87
C ILE A 299 18.71 -0.06 -8.08
N LYS A 300 19.96 -0.48 -7.90
CA LYS A 300 20.90 -0.67 -9.04
C LYS A 300 20.41 -1.74 -10.01
N ASN A 301 19.61 -2.70 -9.56
CA ASN A 301 18.97 -3.64 -10.46
C ASN A 301 17.76 -2.93 -11.13
N PRO A 302 17.77 -2.75 -12.48
CA PRO A 302 16.74 -2.01 -13.18
C PRO A 302 15.33 -2.63 -13.07
N LYS A 303 15.25 -3.92 -12.75
CA LYS A 303 13.97 -4.61 -12.50
C LYS A 303 13.38 -4.27 -11.13
N PHE A 304 14.24 -4.00 -10.14
CA PHE A 304 13.84 -3.78 -8.75
C PHE A 304 13.66 -2.32 -8.36
N ASN A 305 13.55 -1.46 -9.31
CA ASN A 305 13.51 -0.02 -9.10
C ASN A 305 12.27 0.44 -8.33
N GLN A 306 12.27 0.18 -7.05
CA GLN A 306 11.30 0.70 -6.09
C GLN A 306 11.99 1.72 -5.20
N GLY A 307 11.45 2.95 -5.13
CA GLY A 307 11.97 3.96 -4.23
C GLY A 307 11.91 3.55 -2.75
N LEU A 308 12.58 4.32 -1.92
CA LEU A 308 12.55 4.16 -0.46
C LEU A 308 11.28 4.77 0.12
N THR A 309 10.57 4.01 0.94
CA THR A 309 9.45 4.55 1.72
C THR A 309 9.94 5.04 3.09
N VAL A 310 9.62 6.29 3.42
CA VAL A 310 9.83 6.88 4.75
C VAL A 310 8.47 7.19 5.36
N SER A 311 7.86 6.20 6.03
CA SER A 311 6.51 6.33 6.59
C SER A 311 6.54 7.14 7.88
N VAL A 312 6.12 8.41 7.83
CA VAL A 312 6.02 9.27 9.03
C VAL A 312 4.62 9.30 9.64
N GLN A 313 3.58 9.02 8.84
CA GLN A 313 2.16 9.00 9.17
C GLN A 313 1.58 10.36 9.57
N SER A 314 2.25 11.11 10.44
CA SER A 314 2.02 12.53 10.77
C SER A 314 3.36 13.20 11.12
N MET A 315 3.44 14.52 10.97
CA MET A 315 4.57 15.34 11.39
C MET A 315 4.23 16.18 12.65
N ASP A 316 3.08 15.93 13.26
CA ASP A 316 2.65 16.55 14.50
C ASP A 316 2.95 15.63 15.70
N LEU A 317 3.54 16.20 16.78
CA LEU A 317 3.99 15.42 17.92
C LEU A 317 2.83 14.91 18.77
N ASP A 318 1.77 15.67 18.92
CA ASP A 318 0.60 15.30 19.72
C ASP A 318 -0.18 14.18 19.01
N VAL A 319 -0.30 14.27 17.69
CA VAL A 319 -0.88 13.20 16.87
C VAL A 319 -0.06 11.92 16.99
N LEU A 320 1.28 12.02 16.90
CA LEU A 320 2.18 10.87 17.03
C LEU A 320 2.09 10.22 18.42
N GLU A 321 1.96 11.02 19.47
CA GLU A 321 1.75 10.52 20.85
C GLU A 321 0.42 9.79 20.95
N ASN A 322 -0.66 10.37 20.44
CA ASN A 322 -2.00 9.76 20.45
C ASN A 322 -2.04 8.40 19.74
N ILE A 323 -1.30 8.25 18.66
CA ILE A 323 -1.24 6.98 17.92
C ILE A 323 -0.10 6.05 18.38
N LYS A 324 0.55 6.37 19.50
CA LYS A 324 1.67 5.61 20.09
C LYS A 324 2.81 5.35 19.08
N ARG A 325 3.10 6.35 18.26
CA ARG A 325 4.14 6.27 17.24
C ARG A 325 5.29 7.22 17.56
N LYS A 326 6.50 6.71 17.41
CA LYS A 326 7.71 7.49 17.47
C LYS A 326 8.37 7.53 16.10
N ASN A 327 8.45 8.71 15.50
CA ASN A 327 9.16 8.92 14.25
C ASN A 327 10.67 9.05 14.48
N LEU A 328 11.43 8.95 13.40
CA LEU A 328 12.83 9.38 13.39
C LEU A 328 12.94 10.87 13.76
N ALA A 329 14.03 11.25 14.41
CA ALA A 329 14.34 12.65 14.64
C ALA A 329 14.43 13.39 13.30
N GLN A 330 13.96 14.64 13.24
CA GLN A 330 13.86 15.41 12.01
C GLN A 330 15.17 15.46 11.22
N HIS A 331 16.30 15.73 11.87
CA HIS A 331 17.61 15.74 11.21
C HIS A 331 18.01 14.41 10.55
N LYS A 332 17.52 13.27 11.07
CA LYS A 332 17.74 11.97 10.43
C LYS A 332 16.91 11.84 9.15
N ILE A 333 15.66 12.30 9.19
CA ILE A 333 14.77 12.32 8.02
C ILE A 333 15.38 13.21 6.92
N GLU A 334 15.87 14.40 7.27
CA GLU A 334 16.55 15.32 6.37
C GLU A 334 17.79 14.68 5.73
N ASN A 335 18.63 14.03 6.53
CA ASN A 335 19.80 13.30 6.03
C ASN A 335 19.43 12.17 5.07
N ILE A 336 18.34 11.45 5.34
CA ILE A 336 17.82 10.40 4.46
C ILE A 336 17.43 10.98 3.11
N PHE A 337 16.65 12.06 3.11
CA PHE A 337 16.18 12.68 1.88
C PHE A 337 17.35 13.26 1.07
N ALA A 338 18.29 13.95 1.72
CA ALA A 338 19.49 14.46 1.07
C ALA A 338 20.35 13.34 0.44
N LEU A 339 20.51 12.22 1.15
CA LEU A 339 21.25 11.06 0.65
C LEU A 339 20.56 10.42 -0.56
N CYS A 340 19.26 10.31 -0.53
CA CYS A 340 18.47 9.76 -1.63
C CYS A 340 18.49 10.70 -2.84
N ASP A 341 18.32 12.00 -2.64
CA ASP A 341 18.39 13.04 -3.70
C ASP A 341 19.76 12.99 -4.40
N LYS A 342 20.85 12.97 -3.63
CA LYS A 342 22.23 12.86 -4.14
C LYS A 342 22.48 11.59 -4.97
N ASN A 343 21.80 10.48 -4.66
CA ASN A 343 21.98 9.20 -5.35
C ASN A 343 20.87 8.89 -6.36
N ASN A 344 20.03 9.86 -6.70
CA ASN A 344 18.86 9.68 -7.58
C ASN A 344 17.93 8.53 -7.17
N VAL A 345 17.78 8.33 -5.85
CA VAL A 345 16.87 7.33 -5.29
C VAL A 345 15.51 7.98 -5.05
N PRO A 346 14.45 7.53 -5.72
CA PRO A 346 13.12 8.03 -5.44
C PRO A 346 12.73 7.76 -3.99
N VAL A 347 12.27 8.79 -3.26
CA VAL A 347 11.76 8.66 -1.90
C VAL A 347 10.31 9.08 -1.88
N TYR A 348 9.50 8.31 -1.19
CA TYR A 348 8.15 8.74 -0.89
C TYR A 348 7.84 8.60 0.60
N THR A 349 7.05 9.54 1.07
CA THR A 349 6.59 9.61 2.45
C THR A 349 5.13 9.16 2.52
N GLU A 350 4.75 8.49 3.59
CA GLU A 350 3.36 8.13 3.85
C GLU A 350 2.82 8.95 5.01
N ILE A 351 1.66 9.58 4.81
CA ILE A 351 0.90 10.33 5.80
C ILE A 351 -0.55 9.87 5.81
N ILE A 352 -1.19 9.90 6.99
CA ILE A 352 -2.55 9.42 7.18
C ILE A 352 -3.41 10.56 7.69
N LEU A 353 -4.42 10.96 6.92
CA LEU A 353 -5.43 11.96 7.30
C LEU A 353 -6.49 11.31 8.20
N GLY A 354 -6.89 12.01 9.25
CA GLY A 354 -7.95 11.58 10.16
C GLY A 354 -7.46 10.77 11.37
N LEU A 355 -6.18 10.85 11.67
CA LEU A 355 -5.63 10.29 12.91
C LEU A 355 -6.10 11.07 14.15
N PRO A 356 -6.18 10.42 15.34
CA PRO A 356 -6.54 11.07 16.60
C PRO A 356 -5.72 12.32 16.92
N GLY A 357 -6.36 13.48 17.07
CA GLY A 357 -5.73 14.75 17.36
C GLY A 357 -5.28 15.57 16.15
N GLU A 358 -5.41 15.03 14.93
CA GLU A 358 -5.10 15.76 13.69
C GLU A 358 -6.11 16.89 13.46
N THR A 359 -5.61 18.07 13.07
CA THR A 359 -6.41 19.26 12.70
C THR A 359 -6.04 19.70 11.29
N VAL A 360 -6.85 20.59 10.67
CA VAL A 360 -6.53 21.18 9.36
C VAL A 360 -5.16 21.88 9.39
N SER A 361 -4.84 22.54 10.49
CA SER A 361 -3.56 23.27 10.64
C SER A 361 -2.37 22.31 10.71
N THR A 362 -2.46 21.28 11.55
CA THR A 362 -1.37 20.27 11.70
C THR A 362 -1.20 19.47 10.42
N TRP A 363 -2.29 19.16 9.71
CA TRP A 363 -2.26 18.49 8.41
C TRP A 363 -1.50 19.30 7.35
N LYS A 364 -1.85 20.59 7.19
CA LYS A 364 -1.18 21.49 6.25
C LYS A 364 0.32 21.67 6.59
N GLU A 365 0.61 21.91 7.86
CA GLU A 365 1.98 22.04 8.34
C GLU A 365 2.79 20.77 8.16
N GLY A 366 2.14 19.59 8.19
CA GLY A 366 2.76 18.31 7.91
C GLY A 366 3.41 18.26 6.52
N PHE A 367 2.72 18.73 5.48
CA PHE A 367 3.28 18.85 4.13
C PHE A 367 4.47 19.79 4.09
N TYR A 368 4.34 20.98 4.69
CA TYR A 368 5.41 21.96 4.69
C TYR A 368 6.67 21.48 5.43
N LYS A 369 6.50 20.75 6.55
CA LYS A 369 7.62 20.10 7.24
C LYS A 369 8.30 19.04 6.38
N ILE A 370 7.54 18.24 5.62
CA ILE A 370 8.08 17.25 4.69
C ILE A 370 8.89 17.93 3.57
N PHE A 371 8.39 19.04 3.02
CA PHE A 371 9.11 19.79 1.98
C PHE A 371 10.37 20.48 2.51
N ARG A 372 10.31 21.10 3.69
CA ARG A 372 11.50 21.69 4.35
C ARG A 372 12.54 20.61 4.69
N ALA A 373 12.10 19.39 5.01
CA ALA A 373 13.00 18.26 5.23
C ALA A 373 13.63 17.71 3.93
N GLY A 374 13.22 18.18 2.75
CA GLY A 374 13.82 17.85 1.45
C GLY A 374 13.11 16.75 0.66
N ASN A 375 11.95 16.22 1.10
CA ASN A 375 11.18 15.31 0.24
C ASN A 375 10.28 16.10 -0.71
N HIS A 376 10.63 16.04 -2.00
CA HIS A 376 9.89 16.68 -3.08
C HIS A 376 9.42 15.70 -4.15
N THR A 377 9.68 14.40 -3.97
CA THR A 377 9.48 13.39 -5.01
C THR A 377 8.18 12.62 -4.91
N GLY A 378 7.67 12.40 -3.70
CA GLY A 378 6.40 11.69 -3.54
C GLY A 378 5.88 11.69 -2.11
N THR A 379 4.56 11.80 -1.99
CA THR A 379 3.83 11.63 -0.72
C THR A 379 2.59 10.80 -0.98
N ASN A 380 2.51 9.64 -0.34
CA ASN A 380 1.30 8.83 -0.32
C ASN A 380 0.38 9.37 0.78
N ILE A 381 -0.78 9.83 0.37
CA ILE A 381 -1.80 10.38 1.25
C ILE A 381 -2.87 9.31 1.44
N LEU A 382 -2.94 8.81 2.66
CA LEU A 382 -3.88 7.77 3.05
C LEU A 382 -4.96 8.36 3.95
N GLN A 383 -6.17 7.79 3.88
CA GLN A 383 -7.23 8.09 4.85
C GLN A 383 -7.18 7.05 5.96
N ALA A 384 -7.35 7.48 7.22
CA ALA A 384 -7.40 6.58 8.35
C ALA A 384 -8.55 5.59 8.22
N GLN A 385 -8.26 4.31 8.49
CA GLN A 385 -9.20 3.20 8.42
C GLN A 385 -9.42 2.64 9.83
N MET A 386 -10.66 2.28 10.13
CA MET A 386 -11.03 1.61 11.38
C MET A 386 -10.88 0.10 11.19
N LEU A 387 -9.65 -0.40 11.36
CA LEU A 387 -9.38 -1.83 11.28
C LEU A 387 -10.01 -2.57 12.46
N GLU A 388 -10.60 -3.73 12.23
CA GLU A 388 -11.50 -4.41 13.16
C GLU A 388 -10.90 -4.62 14.56
N ASN A 389 -9.63 -4.99 14.67
CA ASN A 389 -8.97 -5.30 15.92
C ASN A 389 -7.89 -4.29 16.36
N ALA A 390 -7.74 -3.17 15.62
CA ALA A 390 -6.80 -2.13 15.98
C ALA A 390 -7.25 -1.34 17.21
N GLU A 391 -6.30 -0.90 18.04
CA GLU A 391 -6.58 -0.13 19.25
C GLU A 391 -7.39 1.15 18.95
N MET A 392 -7.14 1.78 17.80
CA MET A 392 -7.88 2.97 17.37
C MET A 392 -9.38 2.71 17.27
N ASN A 393 -9.79 1.55 16.75
CA ASN A 393 -11.20 1.13 16.68
C ASN A 393 -11.73 0.69 18.05
N LEU A 394 -10.96 -0.09 18.80
CA LEU A 394 -11.45 -0.70 20.03
C LEU A 394 -11.54 0.27 21.21
N LEU A 395 -10.60 1.23 21.32
CA LEU A 395 -10.44 2.10 22.48
C LEU A 395 -10.54 3.59 22.15
N GLN A 396 -10.01 4.02 21.00
CA GLN A 396 -9.90 5.45 20.68
C GLN A 396 -11.11 6.01 19.95
N GLU A 397 -11.96 5.18 19.33
CA GLU A 397 -13.17 5.61 18.65
C GLU A 397 -14.00 6.55 19.54
N LYS A 398 -14.31 6.12 20.76
CA LYS A 398 -15.10 6.92 21.73
C LYS A 398 -14.34 8.11 22.28
N LEU A 399 -13.04 7.93 22.59
CA LEU A 399 -12.18 8.96 23.19
C LEU A 399 -12.02 10.18 22.27
N PHE A 400 -11.81 9.92 20.99
CA PHE A 400 -11.60 10.95 19.97
C PHE A 400 -12.88 11.23 19.15
N LYS A 401 -14.03 10.65 19.53
CA LYS A 401 -15.31 10.79 18.83
C LYS A 401 -15.14 10.53 17.33
N ILE A 402 -14.43 9.48 16.98
CA ILE A 402 -14.16 9.12 15.59
C ILE A 402 -15.47 8.66 14.96
N THR A 403 -15.83 9.21 13.80
CA THR A 403 -16.90 8.68 12.96
C THR A 403 -16.31 8.10 11.70
N SER A 404 -16.90 7.02 11.22
CA SER A 404 -16.46 6.35 10.00
C SER A 404 -17.65 5.90 9.17
N VAL A 405 -17.44 5.72 7.88
CA VAL A 405 -18.42 5.16 6.95
C VAL A 405 -17.82 3.96 6.23
N PRO A 406 -18.60 2.92 5.92
CA PRO A 406 -18.16 1.86 5.04
C PRO A 406 -18.01 2.40 3.62
N VAL A 407 -16.82 2.31 3.06
CA VAL A 407 -16.52 2.72 1.67
C VAL A 407 -16.35 1.47 0.84
N TYR A 408 -17.20 1.30 -0.16
CA TYR A 408 -17.19 0.20 -1.10
C TYR A 408 -16.25 0.55 -2.27
N ASP A 409 -15.70 -0.47 -2.91
CA ASP A 409 -14.70 -0.36 -3.99
C ASP A 409 -13.35 0.24 -3.63
N TYR A 410 -13.13 0.61 -2.38
CA TYR A 410 -11.84 1.15 -1.94
C TYR A 410 -10.68 0.16 -2.17
N MET A 411 -10.96 -1.15 -2.04
CA MET A 411 -9.97 -2.22 -2.18
C MET A 411 -10.15 -3.03 -3.48
N SER A 412 -11.23 -2.82 -4.20
CA SER A 412 -11.58 -3.61 -5.39
C SER A 412 -11.02 -3.04 -6.69
N GLY A 413 -9.97 -2.25 -6.65
CA GLY A 413 -9.33 -1.58 -7.81
C GLY A 413 -9.06 -2.48 -9.01
N SER A 414 -9.74 -3.60 -9.15
CA SER A 414 -9.52 -4.58 -10.18
C SER A 414 -10.69 -5.55 -10.33
N TYR A 415 -10.75 -6.15 -11.46
CA TYR A 415 -11.67 -7.11 -12.01
C TYR A 415 -12.32 -8.03 -11.00
N ASN A 416 -13.57 -7.75 -10.72
CA ASN A 416 -14.42 -8.59 -9.91
C ASN A 416 -15.12 -9.61 -10.82
N TYR A 417 -14.92 -10.89 -10.58
CA TYR A 417 -15.64 -11.96 -11.28
C TYR A 417 -17.06 -12.16 -10.73
N ASN A 418 -17.45 -11.36 -9.73
CA ASN A 418 -18.79 -11.33 -9.14
C ASN A 418 -19.16 -9.89 -8.74
N GLU A 419 -20.44 -9.64 -8.54
CA GLU A 419 -20.99 -8.31 -8.20
C GLU A 419 -20.84 -7.95 -6.70
N LEU A 420 -20.19 -8.80 -5.90
CA LEU A 420 -20.05 -8.58 -4.47
C LEU A 420 -18.91 -7.63 -4.15
N GLU A 421 -19.24 -6.49 -3.58
CA GLU A 421 -18.28 -5.46 -3.19
C GLU A 421 -17.73 -5.70 -1.77
N GLU A 422 -16.43 -5.48 -1.60
CA GLU A 422 -15.83 -5.36 -0.26
C GLU A 422 -15.88 -3.90 0.20
N CYS A 423 -15.81 -3.69 1.51
CA CYS A 423 -15.76 -2.35 2.06
C CYS A 423 -14.74 -2.24 3.21
N VAL A 424 -14.24 -1.02 3.39
CA VAL A 424 -13.44 -0.65 4.57
C VAL A 424 -14.14 0.49 5.30
N SER A 425 -14.08 0.49 6.62
CA SER A 425 -14.58 1.61 7.43
C SER A 425 -13.53 2.72 7.44
N VAL A 426 -13.89 3.87 6.87
CA VAL A 426 -12.99 5.00 6.67
C VAL A 426 -13.40 6.16 7.57
N VAL A 427 -12.44 6.76 8.26
CA VAL A 427 -12.65 7.89 9.16
C VAL A 427 -13.14 9.11 8.37
N THR A 428 -14.24 9.71 8.81
CA THR A 428 -14.84 10.90 8.18
C THR A 428 -14.84 12.12 9.07
N SER A 429 -14.76 11.94 10.39
CA SER A 429 -14.53 13.03 11.33
C SER A 429 -13.93 12.53 12.64
N THR A 430 -13.35 13.44 13.41
CA THR A 430 -12.90 13.23 14.79
C THR A 430 -13.41 14.39 15.67
N LYS A 431 -13.09 14.37 16.97
CA LYS A 431 -13.39 15.51 17.85
C LYS A 431 -12.61 16.78 17.45
N ASP A 432 -11.46 16.62 16.78
CA ASP A 432 -10.52 17.70 16.45
C ASP A 432 -10.61 18.14 14.98
N MET A 433 -11.37 17.39 14.14
CA MET A 433 -11.57 17.67 12.72
C MET A 433 -12.98 17.21 12.31
N SER A 434 -13.85 18.15 12.01
CA SER A 434 -15.20 17.89 11.48
C SER A 434 -15.14 17.29 10.06
N MET A 435 -16.25 16.77 9.55
CA MET A 435 -16.32 16.21 8.20
C MET A 435 -16.01 17.26 7.11
N GLU A 436 -16.44 18.51 7.27
CA GLU A 436 -16.13 19.58 6.32
C GLU A 436 -14.64 19.96 6.37
N GLU A 437 -14.04 20.02 7.55
CA GLU A 437 -12.59 20.22 7.71
C GLU A 437 -11.77 19.06 7.14
N MET A 438 -12.27 17.81 7.28
CA MET A 438 -11.67 16.64 6.65
C MET A 438 -11.71 16.75 5.12
N LEU A 439 -12.86 17.20 4.59
CA LEU A 439 -13.03 17.46 3.16
C LEU A 439 -12.08 18.55 2.67
N ASP A 440 -11.95 19.66 3.40
CA ASP A 440 -10.98 20.73 3.07
C ASP A 440 -9.53 20.23 3.10
N SER A 441 -9.22 19.32 4.02
CA SER A 441 -7.90 18.67 4.10
C SER A 441 -7.62 17.75 2.90
N GLN A 442 -8.65 17.05 2.39
CA GLN A 442 -8.53 16.29 1.14
C GLN A 442 -8.32 17.20 -0.08
N ILE A 443 -9.03 18.32 -0.15
CA ILE A 443 -8.85 19.32 -1.21
C ILE A 443 -7.43 19.91 -1.17
N PHE A 444 -6.94 20.23 0.03
CA PHE A 444 -5.57 20.68 0.20
C PHE A 444 -4.56 19.61 -0.23
N SER A 445 -4.80 18.36 0.10
CA SER A 445 -3.96 17.24 -0.31
C SER A 445 -3.90 17.07 -1.84
N TRP A 446 -5.05 17.18 -2.52
CA TRP A 446 -5.13 17.22 -3.99
C TRP A 446 -4.32 18.38 -4.58
N PHE A 447 -4.42 19.55 -3.98
CA PHE A 447 -3.67 20.72 -4.42
C PHE A 447 -2.16 20.52 -4.29
N MET A 448 -1.68 20.02 -3.14
CA MET A 448 -0.26 19.70 -2.93
C MET A 448 0.22 18.60 -3.87
N GLN A 449 -0.58 17.56 -4.08
CA GLN A 449 -0.26 16.51 -5.04
C GLN A 449 -0.09 17.06 -6.43
N THR A 450 -0.99 17.92 -6.89
CA THR A 450 -1.00 18.49 -8.23
C THR A 450 0.20 19.45 -8.44
N PHE A 451 0.34 20.44 -7.59
CA PHE A 451 1.28 21.52 -7.85
C PHE A 451 2.70 21.25 -7.35
N HIS A 452 2.87 20.57 -6.21
CA HIS A 452 4.20 20.25 -5.72
C HIS A 452 4.65 18.85 -6.14
N ILE A 453 3.92 17.82 -5.70
CA ILE A 453 4.38 16.43 -5.80
C ILE A 453 4.40 15.95 -7.25
N ASN A 454 3.40 16.28 -8.07
CA ASN A 454 3.39 15.96 -9.51
C ASN A 454 4.29 16.89 -10.35
N GLY A 455 4.93 17.89 -9.75
CA GLY A 455 6.04 18.60 -10.36
C GLY A 455 5.73 19.96 -10.98
N LEU A 456 4.48 20.46 -10.96
CA LEU A 456 4.12 21.68 -11.67
C LEU A 456 4.86 22.95 -11.16
N THR A 457 5.17 23.02 -9.86
CA THR A 457 5.86 24.18 -9.25
C THR A 457 7.03 23.77 -8.33
N THR A 458 7.46 22.51 -8.38
CA THR A 458 8.45 21.97 -7.43
C THR A 458 9.75 22.76 -7.42
N TYR A 459 10.38 22.99 -8.58
CA TYR A 459 11.64 23.71 -8.64
C TYR A 459 11.48 25.21 -8.45
N ILE A 460 10.34 25.79 -8.85
CA ILE A 460 10.03 27.21 -8.57
C ILE A 460 9.95 27.43 -7.06
N SER A 461 9.18 26.64 -6.35
CA SER A 461 9.03 26.78 -4.89
C SER A 461 10.33 26.50 -4.14
N ARG A 462 11.10 25.47 -4.54
CA ARG A 462 12.44 25.17 -3.98
C ARG A 462 13.43 26.31 -4.22
N PHE A 463 13.45 26.86 -5.42
CA PHE A 463 14.33 27.97 -5.78
C PHE A 463 14.00 29.23 -4.95
N LEU A 464 12.73 29.62 -4.89
CA LEU A 464 12.28 30.76 -4.11
C LEU A 464 12.55 30.59 -2.62
N HIS A 465 12.35 29.38 -2.11
CA HIS A 465 12.69 29.04 -0.72
C HIS A 465 14.19 29.27 -0.44
N LYS A 466 15.05 28.73 -1.29
CA LYS A 466 16.51 28.83 -1.11
C LYS A 466 17.06 30.23 -1.42
N LYS A 467 16.60 30.88 -2.49
CA LYS A 467 17.14 32.16 -2.97
C LYS A 467 16.57 33.37 -2.23
N ALA A 468 15.27 33.38 -1.95
CA ALA A 468 14.53 34.52 -1.40
C ALA A 468 13.97 34.26 0.02
N GLY A 469 14.18 33.08 0.60
CA GLY A 469 13.65 32.73 1.93
C GLY A 469 12.13 32.60 1.97
N VAL A 470 11.45 32.47 0.83
CA VAL A 470 10.01 32.27 0.76
C VAL A 470 9.66 30.91 1.34
N ASP A 471 8.87 30.88 2.41
CA ASP A 471 8.43 29.60 2.99
C ASP A 471 7.43 28.90 2.07
N TYR A 472 7.43 27.55 2.08
CA TYR A 472 6.48 26.76 1.27
C TYR A 472 5.03 27.12 1.61
N SER A 473 4.72 27.40 2.88
CA SER A 473 3.38 27.83 3.29
C SER A 473 2.98 29.16 2.65
N GLU A 474 3.89 30.12 2.57
CA GLU A 474 3.65 31.40 1.91
C GLU A 474 3.42 31.21 0.41
N PHE A 475 4.30 30.45 -0.26
CA PHE A 475 4.21 30.20 -1.70
C PHE A 475 2.87 29.54 -2.07
N TYR A 476 2.50 28.45 -1.38
CA TYR A 476 1.29 27.69 -1.71
C TYR A 476 0.00 28.38 -1.27
N ASN A 477 0.02 29.18 -0.22
CA ASN A 477 -1.13 30.02 0.12
C ASN A 477 -1.38 31.10 -0.94
N LYS A 478 -0.34 31.77 -1.42
CA LYS A 478 -0.45 32.76 -2.52
C LYS A 478 -0.93 32.10 -3.82
N LEU A 479 -0.34 30.96 -4.18
CA LEU A 479 -0.74 30.20 -5.37
C LEU A 479 -2.21 29.79 -5.30
N TRP A 480 -2.68 29.30 -4.14
CA TRP A 480 -4.08 28.95 -3.93
C TRP A 480 -4.99 30.16 -4.15
N GLN A 481 -4.70 31.30 -3.52
CA GLN A 481 -5.48 32.53 -3.68
C GLN A 481 -5.55 33.01 -5.12
N TYR A 482 -4.46 32.85 -5.87
CA TYR A 482 -4.43 33.19 -7.29
C TYR A 482 -5.28 32.24 -8.14
N LEU A 483 -5.21 30.94 -7.89
CA LEU A 483 -5.87 29.92 -8.71
C LEU A 483 -7.38 29.83 -8.48
N ILE A 484 -7.90 30.21 -7.30
CA ILE A 484 -9.35 30.22 -7.06
C ILE A 484 -10.09 31.27 -7.89
N GLU A 485 -9.39 32.19 -8.54
CA GLU A 485 -9.95 33.13 -9.51
C GLU A 485 -10.07 32.53 -10.92
N ASP A 486 -9.46 31.35 -11.16
CA ASP A 486 -9.47 30.69 -12.45
C ASP A 486 -10.63 29.69 -12.57
N PRO A 487 -11.53 29.85 -13.56
CA PRO A 487 -12.72 29.00 -13.67
C PRO A 487 -12.40 27.52 -13.90
N TRP A 488 -11.31 27.18 -14.58
CA TRP A 488 -10.92 25.79 -14.80
C TRP A 488 -10.43 25.14 -13.50
N PHE A 489 -9.62 25.85 -12.74
CA PHE A 489 -9.14 25.37 -11.45
C PHE A 489 -10.30 25.17 -10.45
N VAL A 490 -11.25 26.13 -10.40
CA VAL A 490 -12.47 26.01 -9.57
C VAL A 490 -13.28 24.78 -9.97
N ALA A 491 -13.47 24.53 -11.26
CA ALA A 491 -14.18 23.34 -11.74
C ALA A 491 -13.48 22.03 -11.35
N GLU A 492 -12.13 21.99 -11.38
CA GLU A 492 -11.35 20.85 -10.91
C GLU A 492 -11.51 20.64 -9.40
N GLN A 493 -11.40 21.72 -8.62
CA GLN A 493 -11.62 21.69 -7.17
C GLN A 493 -13.02 21.18 -6.81
N ASP A 494 -14.06 21.68 -7.47
CA ASP A 494 -15.44 21.28 -7.22
C ASP A 494 -15.67 19.80 -7.54
N ALA A 495 -15.07 19.28 -8.62
CA ALA A 495 -15.16 17.87 -8.95
C ALA A 495 -14.51 16.98 -7.88
N VAL A 496 -13.33 17.39 -7.38
CA VAL A 496 -12.64 16.69 -6.30
C VAL A 496 -13.44 16.77 -4.99
N ARG A 497 -13.99 17.93 -4.67
CA ARG A 497 -14.85 18.15 -3.49
C ARG A 497 -16.09 17.28 -3.53
N MET A 498 -16.78 17.23 -4.67
CA MET A 498 -17.97 16.39 -4.85
C MET A 498 -17.66 14.90 -4.68
N TYR A 499 -16.53 14.44 -5.24
CA TYR A 499 -16.07 13.06 -5.08
C TYR A 499 -15.87 12.68 -3.60
N TYR A 500 -15.06 13.45 -2.87
CA TYR A 500 -14.81 13.15 -1.46
C TYR A 500 -16.04 13.32 -0.58
N ARG A 501 -16.91 14.26 -0.88
CA ARG A 501 -18.19 14.42 -0.17
C ARG A 501 -19.08 13.19 -0.34
N ASN A 502 -19.25 12.69 -1.56
CA ASN A 502 -20.02 11.48 -1.84
C ASN A 502 -19.41 10.27 -1.12
N TRP A 503 -18.10 10.15 -1.19
CA TRP A 503 -17.36 9.10 -0.52
C TRP A 503 -17.58 9.12 1.01
N MET A 504 -17.49 10.29 1.65
CA MET A 504 -17.65 10.46 3.09
C MET A 504 -19.12 10.35 3.57
N THR A 505 -20.12 10.49 2.70
CA THR A 505 -21.53 10.49 3.09
C THR A 505 -22.25 9.22 2.65
N VAL A 506 -21.99 8.71 1.47
CA VAL A 506 -22.71 7.57 0.86
C VAL A 506 -21.85 6.31 0.84
N GLY A 507 -20.56 6.43 1.05
CA GLY A 507 -19.61 5.30 1.01
C GLY A 507 -19.39 4.73 -0.39
N LYS A 508 -19.84 5.41 -1.45
CA LYS A 508 -19.63 4.96 -2.83
C LYS A 508 -18.63 5.85 -3.55
N ILE A 509 -17.70 5.19 -4.24
CA ILE A 509 -16.72 5.82 -5.09
C ILE A 509 -17.35 6.00 -6.48
N ASN A 510 -18.00 7.15 -6.71
CA ASN A 510 -18.38 7.54 -8.06
C ASN A 510 -17.25 8.38 -8.65
N HIS A 511 -16.42 7.75 -9.49
CA HIS A 511 -15.41 8.51 -10.25
C HIS A 511 -16.14 9.53 -11.15
N PRO A 512 -15.94 10.84 -10.94
CA PRO A 512 -16.44 11.81 -11.89
C PRO A 512 -15.76 11.50 -13.23
N ASN A 513 -16.57 11.22 -14.25
CA ASN A 513 -16.08 10.86 -15.56
C ASN A 513 -15.01 11.85 -16.04
N ILE A 514 -13.77 11.43 -16.01
CA ILE A 514 -12.83 11.90 -17.02
C ILE A 514 -13.23 11.05 -18.22
N SER A 515 -14.04 11.63 -19.12
CA SER A 515 -14.62 10.92 -20.24
C SER A 515 -13.55 10.12 -20.97
N ASN A 516 -13.72 8.79 -21.08
CA ASN A 516 -12.88 7.85 -21.80
C ASN A 516 -11.47 7.58 -21.22
N ILE A 517 -11.21 7.70 -19.92
CA ILE A 517 -10.02 7.11 -19.28
C ILE A 517 -10.48 5.81 -18.63
N GLU A 518 -10.09 4.68 -19.22
CA GLU A 518 -10.28 3.34 -18.68
C GLU A 518 -9.12 2.95 -17.74
N ILE A 519 -8.78 3.82 -16.79
CA ILE A 519 -7.80 3.48 -15.75
C ILE A 519 -8.57 2.95 -14.54
N HIS A 520 -8.51 1.65 -14.32
CA HIS A 520 -9.12 1.07 -13.13
C HIS A 520 -8.42 1.52 -11.85
N GLY A 521 -9.21 1.93 -10.86
CA GLY A 521 -8.72 2.23 -9.52
C GLY A 521 -7.90 3.51 -9.39
N TRP A 522 -7.96 4.44 -10.34
CA TRP A 522 -7.26 5.72 -10.20
C TRP A 522 -7.82 6.56 -9.05
N ASN A 523 -6.92 7.22 -8.31
CA ASN A 523 -7.31 8.08 -7.21
C ASN A 523 -7.58 9.50 -7.70
N ILE A 524 -8.70 10.09 -7.29
CA ILE A 524 -9.13 11.45 -7.63
C ILE A 524 -8.06 12.51 -7.38
N ILE A 525 -7.13 12.26 -6.47
CA ILE A 525 -6.01 13.15 -6.14
C ILE A 525 -5.11 13.48 -7.36
N HIS A 526 -5.11 12.62 -8.37
CA HIS A 526 -4.37 12.81 -9.62
C HIS A 526 -5.21 13.42 -10.75
N ARG A 527 -6.50 13.69 -10.52
CA ARG A 527 -7.45 14.13 -11.52
C ARG A 527 -6.92 15.24 -12.41
N THR A 528 -6.43 16.31 -11.82
CA THR A 528 -5.99 17.50 -12.57
C THR A 528 -4.79 17.21 -13.45
N THR A 529 -3.84 16.40 -12.98
CA THR A 529 -2.69 15.97 -13.79
C THR A 529 -3.14 15.13 -14.99
N LEU A 530 -4.06 14.17 -14.76
CA LEU A 530 -4.60 13.35 -15.83
C LEU A 530 -5.38 14.20 -16.85
N HIS A 531 -6.23 15.10 -16.35
CA HIS A 531 -7.05 15.99 -17.15
C HIS A 531 -6.22 16.99 -17.97
N MET A 532 -5.14 17.49 -17.40
CA MET A 532 -4.19 18.38 -18.08
C MET A 532 -3.59 17.72 -19.32
N HIS A 533 -3.18 16.45 -19.23
CA HIS A 533 -2.62 15.72 -20.37
C HIS A 533 -3.69 15.36 -21.40
N LYS A 534 -4.84 14.87 -20.95
CA LYS A 534 -5.92 14.43 -21.83
C LYS A 534 -6.54 15.56 -22.62
N ASP A 535 -6.87 16.66 -21.96
CA ASP A 535 -7.51 17.82 -22.57
C ASP A 535 -6.51 18.82 -23.17
N ARG A 536 -5.24 18.42 -23.24
CA ARG A 536 -4.15 19.24 -23.79
C ARG A 536 -4.03 20.62 -23.10
N ARG A 537 -4.27 20.65 -21.78
CA ARG A 537 -4.20 21.88 -20.95
C ARG A 537 -2.81 22.20 -20.41
N TYR A 538 -1.79 21.45 -20.84
CA TYR A 538 -0.42 21.63 -20.35
C TYR A 538 0.06 23.08 -20.47
N GLU A 539 -0.04 23.66 -21.68
CA GLU A 539 0.37 25.06 -21.91
C GLU A 539 -0.44 26.04 -21.06
N TYR A 540 -1.75 25.87 -21.01
CA TYR A 540 -2.65 26.69 -20.21
C TYR A 540 -2.25 26.73 -18.72
N VAL A 541 -1.95 25.56 -18.16
CA VAL A 541 -1.55 25.48 -16.73
C VAL A 541 -0.21 26.18 -16.49
N PHE A 542 0.76 25.99 -17.41
CA PHE A 542 2.04 26.68 -17.28
C PHE A 542 1.93 28.20 -17.49
N ASP A 543 1.04 28.69 -18.36
CA ASP A 543 0.75 30.11 -18.52
C ASP A 543 0.13 30.72 -17.22
N LEU A 544 -0.70 29.96 -16.51
CA LEU A 544 -1.23 30.39 -15.20
C LEU A 544 -0.10 30.49 -14.16
N ILE A 545 0.79 29.50 -14.11
CA ILE A 545 1.93 29.47 -13.18
C ILE A 545 2.89 30.62 -13.48
N GLU A 546 3.21 30.85 -14.75
CA GLU A 546 4.08 31.96 -15.19
C GLU A 546 3.54 33.32 -14.74
N ARG A 547 2.26 33.62 -15.01
CA ARG A 547 1.60 34.84 -14.58
C ARG A 547 1.60 35.00 -13.06
N PHE A 548 1.32 33.92 -12.33
CA PHE A 548 1.36 33.92 -10.87
C PHE A 548 2.77 34.29 -10.37
N VAL A 549 3.79 33.57 -10.82
CA VAL A 549 5.16 33.79 -10.31
C VAL A 549 5.68 35.16 -10.66
N THR A 550 5.38 35.64 -11.88
CA THR A 550 5.79 36.98 -12.34
C THR A 550 5.13 38.12 -11.53
N ASN A 551 3.87 37.93 -11.11
CA ASN A 551 3.14 38.96 -10.38
C ASN A 551 3.46 38.96 -8.87
N GLU A 552 3.77 37.81 -8.29
CA GLU A 552 3.87 37.66 -6.84
C GLU A 552 5.29 37.70 -6.29
N PHE A 553 6.31 37.52 -7.16
CA PHE A 553 7.69 37.42 -6.70
C PHE A 553 8.64 38.29 -7.54
N GLU A 554 9.43 39.09 -6.85
CA GLU A 554 10.45 39.94 -7.49
C GLU A 554 11.71 39.12 -7.77
N LEU A 555 11.94 38.77 -9.04
CA LEU A 555 13.16 38.13 -9.53
C LEU A 555 13.70 38.89 -10.75
N ASP A 556 15.00 38.72 -10.99
CA ASP A 556 15.58 39.20 -12.26
C ASP A 556 14.85 38.52 -13.43
N SER A 557 14.43 39.30 -14.43
CA SER A 557 13.59 38.83 -15.52
C SER A 557 14.23 37.69 -16.32
N ASN A 558 15.57 37.69 -16.50
CA ASN A 558 16.26 36.64 -17.20
C ASN A 558 16.30 35.36 -16.36
N CYS A 559 16.60 35.49 -15.07
CA CYS A 559 16.58 34.36 -14.13
C CYS A 559 15.17 33.74 -14.04
N LEU A 560 14.15 34.59 -13.93
CA LEU A 560 12.74 34.11 -13.89
C LEU A 560 12.35 33.36 -15.14
N ASN A 561 12.60 33.88 -16.31
CA ASN A 561 12.25 33.24 -17.59
C ASN A 561 12.94 31.85 -17.73
N GLN A 562 14.21 31.78 -17.32
CA GLN A 562 14.96 30.53 -17.38
C GLN A 562 14.50 29.52 -16.30
N LEU A 563 14.12 29.97 -15.11
CA LEU A 563 13.53 29.12 -14.07
C LEU A 563 12.20 28.52 -14.53
N LEU A 564 11.34 29.34 -15.13
CA LEU A 564 10.07 28.89 -15.69
C LEU A 564 10.28 27.88 -16.82
N LEU A 565 11.24 28.13 -17.71
CA LEU A 565 11.62 27.21 -18.75
C LEU A 565 12.16 25.89 -18.18
N PHE A 566 13.01 25.94 -17.15
CA PHE A 566 13.53 24.77 -16.46
C PHE A 566 12.39 23.94 -15.82
N GLN A 567 11.49 24.61 -15.10
CA GLN A 567 10.33 23.98 -14.47
C GLN A 567 9.42 23.31 -15.51
N LYS A 568 9.18 23.97 -16.65
CA LYS A 568 8.35 23.44 -17.73
C LYS A 568 8.96 22.19 -18.37
N ASN A 569 10.28 22.18 -18.58
CA ASN A 569 11.00 21.00 -19.10
C ASN A 569 11.06 19.83 -18.10
N TYR A 570 10.90 20.10 -16.80
CA TYR A 570 10.86 19.06 -15.78
C TYR A 570 9.61 18.18 -15.85
N VAL A 571 8.48 18.74 -16.24
CA VAL A 571 7.22 18.00 -16.37
C VAL A 571 7.04 17.54 -17.82
N ILE A 572 6.84 16.22 -18.02
CA ILE A 572 6.67 15.67 -19.36
C ILE A 572 5.32 16.10 -19.94
N ASN A 573 5.35 16.72 -21.12
CA ASN A 573 4.17 16.87 -21.96
C ASN A 573 4.01 15.63 -22.82
N TYR A 574 2.95 14.85 -22.66
CA TYR A 574 2.72 13.64 -23.46
C TYR A 574 2.77 13.90 -24.97
N ASN A 575 2.27 15.05 -25.41
CA ASN A 575 2.26 15.39 -26.84
C ASN A 575 3.67 15.61 -27.43
N ASP A 576 4.66 15.76 -26.57
CA ASP A 576 6.05 16.05 -26.96
C ASP A 576 7.02 14.88 -26.65
N ILE A 577 6.53 13.72 -26.23
CA ILE A 577 7.40 12.59 -25.84
C ILE A 577 8.33 12.12 -26.97
N SER A 578 7.95 12.31 -28.23
CA SER A 578 8.81 12.00 -29.38
C SER A 578 10.08 12.85 -29.47
N LYS A 579 10.10 14.02 -28.84
CA LYS A 579 11.25 14.96 -28.83
C LYS A 579 12.38 14.49 -27.91
N PHE A 580 12.09 13.64 -26.93
CA PHE A 580 13.11 13.19 -25.97
C PHE A 580 14.13 12.21 -26.60
N PRO A 581 15.39 12.13 -26.12
CA PRO A 581 16.01 13.11 -25.26
C PRO A 581 16.33 14.41 -25.99
N TYR A 582 16.44 15.51 -25.28
CA TYR A 582 16.90 16.79 -25.81
C TYR A 582 17.68 17.57 -24.78
N THR A 583 18.57 18.45 -25.25
CA THR A 583 19.43 19.29 -24.39
C THR A 583 19.01 20.75 -24.49
N VAL A 584 19.00 21.42 -23.34
CA VAL A 584 18.75 22.86 -23.23
C VAL A 584 19.90 23.52 -22.49
N GLU A 585 20.38 24.65 -23.00
CA GLU A 585 21.40 25.47 -22.38
C GLU A 585 20.77 26.57 -21.50
N PHE A 586 21.27 26.66 -20.26
CA PHE A 586 20.85 27.67 -19.28
C PHE A 586 22.04 28.49 -18.83
N ASN A 587 21.80 29.77 -18.53
CA ASN A 587 22.82 30.66 -17.91
C ASN A 587 22.88 30.43 -16.39
N TYR A 588 21.98 29.67 -15.83
CA TYR A 588 21.84 29.40 -14.39
C TYR A 588 21.80 27.90 -14.12
N ASP A 589 22.62 27.46 -13.19
CA ASP A 589 22.63 26.07 -12.70
C ASP A 589 21.60 25.87 -11.59
N PHE A 590 20.31 25.81 -11.95
CA PHE A 590 19.23 25.65 -10.97
C PHE A 590 19.35 24.37 -10.16
N LEU A 591 19.67 23.25 -10.81
CA LEU A 591 19.76 21.96 -10.14
C LEU A 591 20.93 21.93 -9.15
N GLY A 592 22.13 22.32 -9.59
CA GLY A 592 23.30 22.40 -8.72
C GLY A 592 23.13 23.42 -7.59
N TYR A 593 22.52 24.59 -7.88
CA TYR A 593 22.21 25.55 -6.84
C TYR A 593 21.27 24.99 -5.78
N ILE A 594 20.21 24.31 -6.18
CA ILE A 594 19.20 23.77 -5.25
C ILE A 594 19.73 22.56 -4.47
N LEU A 595 20.47 21.64 -5.11
CA LEU A 595 20.87 20.35 -4.52
C LEU A 595 22.27 20.35 -3.92
N ASP A 596 23.25 21.00 -4.59
CA ASP A 596 24.69 20.85 -4.31
C ASP A 596 25.35 22.12 -3.80
N ASP A 597 24.58 23.18 -3.51
CA ASP A 597 25.08 24.49 -3.10
C ASP A 597 26.08 25.14 -4.09
N THR A 598 26.00 24.80 -5.37
CA THR A 598 26.86 25.41 -6.40
C THR A 598 26.44 26.84 -6.70
N ALA A 599 27.33 27.62 -7.34
CA ALA A 599 27.00 28.97 -7.75
C ALA A 599 25.86 28.96 -8.79
N LEU A 600 24.82 29.78 -8.55
CA LEU A 600 23.66 29.90 -9.44
C LEU A 600 24.03 30.38 -10.84
N GLU A 601 24.84 31.45 -10.92
CA GLU A 601 25.25 32.11 -12.18
C GLU A 601 26.34 31.30 -12.87
N THR A 602 26.01 30.08 -13.27
CA THR A 602 26.89 29.14 -13.96
C THR A 602 26.16 28.61 -15.18
N SER A 603 26.72 28.82 -16.37
CA SER A 603 26.16 28.28 -17.59
C SER A 603 26.25 26.73 -17.58
N VAL A 604 25.16 26.10 -17.93
CA VAL A 604 25.03 24.63 -17.88
C VAL A 604 24.15 24.14 -19.00
N LYS A 605 24.45 22.93 -19.49
CA LYS A 605 23.57 22.18 -20.38
C LYS A 605 22.91 21.05 -19.62
N TYR A 606 21.59 21.04 -19.63
CA TYR A 606 20.82 19.93 -19.09
C TYR A 606 20.27 19.07 -20.21
N ASN A 607 20.48 17.77 -20.07
CA ASN A 607 19.82 16.77 -20.90
C ASN A 607 18.55 16.28 -20.19
N PHE A 608 17.42 16.36 -20.89
CA PHE A 608 16.11 15.92 -20.42
C PHE A 608 15.76 14.60 -21.10
N GLU A 609 15.48 13.57 -20.31
CA GLU A 609 15.22 12.22 -20.80
C GLU A 609 13.84 11.73 -20.36
N PHE A 610 13.24 10.90 -21.21
CA PHE A 610 12.02 10.16 -20.92
C PHE A 610 12.35 8.69 -20.65
N HIS A 611 11.83 8.14 -19.57
CA HIS A 611 12.21 6.83 -19.04
C HIS A 611 11.54 5.64 -19.74
N GLU A 612 10.49 5.88 -20.51
CA GLU A 612 9.65 4.87 -21.09
C GLU A 612 9.79 4.83 -22.62
N SER A 613 9.16 3.85 -23.26
CA SER A 613 9.07 3.82 -24.70
C SER A 613 8.32 5.04 -25.24
N LYS A 614 8.82 5.64 -26.30
CA LYS A 614 8.15 6.76 -26.99
C LYS A 614 6.83 6.34 -27.66
N ASP A 615 6.62 5.04 -27.88
CA ASP A 615 5.42 4.48 -28.45
C ASP A 615 4.34 4.15 -27.40
N ILE A 616 4.54 4.61 -26.16
CA ILE A 616 3.59 4.42 -25.07
C ILE A 616 2.26 5.11 -25.39
N SER A 617 1.14 4.40 -25.19
CA SER A 617 -0.19 5.02 -25.31
C SER A 617 -0.44 6.05 -24.21
N LEU A 618 -1.35 7.00 -24.45
CA LEU A 618 -1.73 7.99 -23.44
C LEU A 618 -2.24 7.31 -22.16
N ASP A 619 -3.10 6.31 -22.30
CA ASP A 619 -3.67 5.61 -21.14
C ASP A 619 -2.57 4.93 -20.33
N ARG A 620 -1.62 4.27 -20.99
CA ARG A 620 -0.47 3.66 -20.29
C ARG A 620 0.47 4.68 -19.65
N PHE A 621 0.68 5.82 -20.30
CA PHE A 621 1.43 6.94 -19.73
C PHE A 621 0.75 7.47 -18.47
N LEU A 622 -0.57 7.67 -18.51
CA LEU A 622 -1.35 8.12 -17.37
C LEU A 622 -1.39 7.08 -16.25
N GLU A 623 -1.50 5.79 -16.58
CA GLU A 623 -1.36 4.70 -15.60
C GLU A 623 -0.01 4.73 -14.91
N ASN A 624 1.07 4.98 -15.63
CA ASN A 624 2.41 5.06 -15.06
C ASN A 624 2.58 6.27 -14.13
N ILE A 625 2.00 7.42 -14.45
CA ILE A 625 1.94 8.57 -13.53
C ILE A 625 1.21 8.18 -12.24
N TYR A 626 0.15 7.43 -12.36
CA TYR A 626 -0.76 7.09 -11.29
C TYR A 626 -0.26 5.95 -10.39
N PHE A 627 0.12 4.81 -10.99
CA PHE A 627 0.61 3.63 -10.27
C PHE A 627 2.11 3.66 -10.00
N GLY A 628 2.80 4.65 -10.51
CA GLY A 628 4.23 4.74 -10.46
C GLY A 628 4.79 5.05 -9.08
N ARG A 629 4.59 4.14 -8.12
CA ARG A 629 5.38 4.12 -6.88
C ARG A 629 6.89 4.05 -7.15
N LYS A 630 7.26 3.78 -8.39
CA LYS A 630 8.62 3.36 -8.73
C LYS A 630 9.51 4.50 -9.20
N ARG A 631 8.99 5.63 -9.66
CA ARG A 631 9.81 6.75 -10.17
C ARG A 631 8.96 8.00 -10.39
N ASN A 632 9.65 9.08 -10.68
CA ASN A 632 9.15 10.37 -11.09
C ASN A 632 8.33 10.31 -12.40
N PHE A 633 7.30 9.47 -12.47
CA PHE A 633 6.44 9.41 -13.64
C PHE A 633 5.81 10.78 -13.91
N GLY A 634 5.70 11.15 -15.18
CA GLY A 634 5.30 12.47 -15.59
C GLY A 634 6.40 13.54 -15.46
N LYS A 635 7.59 13.16 -14.97
CA LYS A 635 8.76 14.04 -14.80
C LYS A 635 9.94 13.54 -15.64
N THR A 636 10.77 14.47 -16.12
CA THR A 636 11.98 14.13 -16.87
C THR A 636 13.09 13.70 -15.93
N LEU A 637 13.95 12.81 -16.38
CA LEU A 637 15.27 12.64 -15.80
C LEU A 637 16.16 13.76 -16.32
N ILE A 638 16.79 14.49 -15.40
CA ILE A 638 17.67 15.59 -15.74
C ILE A 638 19.11 15.19 -15.43
N THR A 639 19.97 15.26 -16.43
CA THR A 639 21.40 15.04 -16.27
C THR A 639 22.18 16.27 -16.77
N LYS A 640 23.32 16.58 -16.14
CA LYS A 640 24.25 17.60 -16.64
C LYS A 640 25.14 16.99 -17.69
N GLU A 641 25.33 17.67 -18.81
CA GLU A 641 26.46 17.36 -19.71
C GLU A 641 27.77 17.75 -19.02
N SER A 642 28.74 16.86 -19.06
CA SER A 642 30.12 17.19 -18.67
C SER A 642 30.64 18.22 -19.66
N VAL A 643 30.98 19.41 -19.17
CA VAL A 643 31.62 20.46 -19.97
C VAL A 643 33.07 20.07 -20.26
#